data_6239d0c47f667c229aaaac85b6bec8cf
#
_entry.id   6239d0c47f667c229aaaac85b6bec8cf
#
_cell.length_a   1.000
_cell.length_b   1.000
_cell.length_c   1.000
_cell.angle_alpha   90.00
_cell.angle_beta   90.00
_cell.angle_gamma   90.00
#
_symmetry.space_group_name_H-M   'P 1'
#
loop_
_entity.id
_entity.type
_entity.pdbx_description
1 polymer ?
#
loop_
_entity_poly.entity_id
_entity_poly.type
_entity_poly.pdbx_seq_one_letter_code
_entity_poly.pdbx_strand_id
1 'polypeptide(L)'
;VSWVKKLLILSLLMIVFGIISIAGIYFYLKDDLPDVTTLQDVRLQTPMQVFTADGELISQFGEKRRIPLKLEEMPPLLIEAFLAVEDTRFYEHPGIDIIGIFRAVTVVASSGDFSQGASTITQQLARNFFLSREKKIVRKIKEIFLAIHIEQLLTKDQILELYLNKIELGQRSFGVGAAAQVYFGKTVHELTVDEIAIIAGLPKAPSALNPVRSASNARARRNVVLGRMLETRVIDKAAYDLAIAAPVTSRLHGAQITASAPYIAEMVRQDMVNRFGEETAYSAGLQVFTTIQSKQQAEAKHALQQNLYDYDERHGYRGPVAELWQSTLIEAENAEHKFEQEDPLSAEEILAYLDKQSSIEDLRSAIITAVHEQSADAIIAGGQEVTLQWDGLKWARTVQTDERQGVAPKTAFAIVKPGQHVLLRQQNDQWRLSQVPQASSAIVAIDPHNGAIRSLVGGYSFSQSQFNRVTQAKRQVGSNIKPFIYSAALEHGHTLATIMNDAPIHQWDSNAGIAWRPKNSPAVYDGPIRVREALAKSKNVVSVRLLRAVGIDNIITHLQRFGFTPSDLPRNETLSLGSASLTPLELVTGYAVFANGGYLVTPYVIEKILSEEGELLYQHNPVAACQGCDTTPAEQQTAEQPGDAEAQLDQLFNTLSLDTPLNQQDIAEQSVKQAEQVISEQNSFLIADALKSSVWGGGSWQHGTGWNGTAWRVQRLKRRDISAKTGTTNDSKDTWFSGFTPDLAVTVWVGFDDANRSLGRALWHANMGQQQSAGTESGARTALPAWLTYMETALPQYPEQPANTPVGLSSVRIDLQTGLLTNRTDHTSAFEYFKPGTEPKQYATANIQQISFDKAQDKKQDEEEVELF
;
A
#
# COMPACT_ATOMS: atom_id res chain seq x y z
N VAL A 1 -69.56 -0.21 -53.96
CA VAL A 1 -69.90 -0.64 -52.57
C VAL A 1 -69.43 -2.09 -52.30
N SER A 2 -69.55 -3.02 -53.28
CA SER A 2 -69.13 -4.44 -53.12
C SER A 2 -67.57 -4.62 -52.94
N TRP A 3 -66.73 -3.85 -53.62
CA TRP A 3 -65.27 -3.94 -53.59
C TRP A 3 -64.65 -3.44 -52.28
N VAL A 4 -65.22 -2.35 -51.75
CA VAL A 4 -64.78 -1.78 -50.44
C VAL A 4 -65.14 -2.77 -49.30
N LYS A 5 -66.27 -3.46 -49.34
CA LYS A 5 -66.65 -4.50 -48.37
C LYS A 5 -65.68 -5.69 -48.44
N LYS A 6 -65.24 -6.14 -49.62
CA LYS A 6 -64.30 -7.25 -49.77
C LYS A 6 -62.88 -6.83 -49.27
N LEU A 7 -62.46 -5.59 -49.51
CA LEU A 7 -61.23 -5.05 -49.02
C LEU A 7 -61.22 -4.94 -47.46
N LEU A 8 -62.36 -4.48 -46.89
CA LEU A 8 -62.48 -4.43 -45.43
C LEU A 8 -62.47 -5.83 -44.79
N ILE A 9 -63.16 -6.85 -45.40
CA ILE A 9 -63.18 -8.24 -44.95
C ILE A 9 -61.76 -8.83 -45.05
N LEU A 10 -61.03 -8.59 -46.15
CA LEU A 10 -59.71 -9.08 -46.34
C LEU A 10 -58.70 -8.42 -45.34
N SER A 11 -58.90 -7.12 -45.07
CA SER A 11 -58.10 -6.40 -44.02
C SER A 11 -58.38 -6.96 -42.63
N LEU A 12 -59.64 -7.24 -42.32
CA LEU A 12 -60.03 -7.85 -41.05
C LEU A 12 -59.47 -9.25 -40.89
N LEU A 13 -59.52 -10.09 -41.93
CA LEU A 13 -58.93 -11.43 -41.94
C LEU A 13 -57.43 -11.41 -41.77
N MET A 14 -56.74 -10.45 -42.39
CA MET A 14 -55.31 -10.26 -42.21
C MET A 14 -54.97 -9.83 -40.78
N ILE A 15 -55.80 -8.98 -40.18
CA ILE A 15 -55.58 -8.56 -38.77
C ILE A 15 -55.83 -9.76 -37.83
N VAL A 16 -56.86 -10.55 -38.05
CA VAL A 16 -57.14 -11.75 -37.24
C VAL A 16 -56.08 -12.79 -37.39
N PHE A 17 -55.59 -13.05 -38.61
CA PHE A 17 -54.47 -13.94 -38.86
C PHE A 17 -53.21 -13.44 -38.18
N GLY A 18 -52.93 -12.12 -38.22
CA GLY A 18 -51.80 -11.51 -37.53
C GLY A 18 -51.88 -11.73 -36.02
N ILE A 19 -53.03 -11.53 -35.40
CA ILE A 19 -53.26 -11.75 -33.98
C ILE A 19 -53.04 -13.21 -33.59
N ILE A 20 -53.60 -14.15 -34.39
CA ILE A 20 -53.42 -15.61 -34.15
C ILE A 20 -51.95 -16.00 -34.29
N SER A 21 -51.21 -15.43 -35.27
CA SER A 21 -49.82 -15.72 -35.48
C SER A 21 -48.98 -15.19 -34.30
N ILE A 22 -49.26 -13.99 -33.81
CA ILE A 22 -48.57 -13.42 -32.64
C ILE A 22 -48.82 -14.28 -31.38
N ALA A 23 -50.11 -14.68 -31.17
CA ALA A 23 -50.46 -15.56 -30.06
C ALA A 23 -49.76 -16.93 -30.16
N GLY A 24 -49.70 -17.51 -31.35
CA GLY A 24 -49.01 -18.79 -31.58
C GLY A 24 -47.50 -18.68 -31.30
N ILE A 25 -46.85 -17.59 -31.74
CA ILE A 25 -45.44 -17.32 -31.45
C ILE A 25 -45.24 -17.12 -29.95
N TYR A 26 -46.12 -16.42 -29.26
CA TYR A 26 -46.07 -16.21 -27.81
C TYR A 26 -46.11 -17.55 -27.05
N PHE A 27 -47.13 -18.39 -27.37
CA PHE A 27 -47.26 -19.71 -26.72
C PHE A 27 -46.07 -20.63 -27.00
N TYR A 28 -45.45 -20.52 -28.20
CA TYR A 28 -44.25 -21.26 -28.55
C TYR A 28 -43.01 -20.81 -27.79
N LEU A 29 -42.88 -19.50 -27.51
CA LEU A 29 -41.72 -18.92 -26.84
C LEU A 29 -41.90 -18.72 -25.32
N LYS A 30 -43.10 -18.91 -24.80
CA LYS A 30 -43.44 -18.59 -23.40
C LYS A 30 -42.53 -19.30 -22.40
N ASP A 31 -42.25 -20.58 -22.64
CA ASP A 31 -41.41 -21.38 -21.73
C ASP A 31 -39.89 -21.03 -21.82
N ASP A 32 -39.49 -20.33 -22.88
CA ASP A 32 -38.14 -19.83 -23.11
C ASP A 32 -37.95 -18.35 -22.67
N LEU A 33 -39.01 -17.68 -22.19
CA LEU A 33 -38.93 -16.30 -21.71
C LEU A 33 -38.43 -16.29 -20.27
N PRO A 34 -37.37 -15.51 -19.99
CA PRO A 34 -36.85 -15.31 -18.63
C PRO A 34 -37.91 -14.71 -17.69
N ASP A 35 -37.84 -15.03 -16.42
CA ASP A 35 -38.67 -14.44 -15.39
C ASP A 35 -38.31 -12.97 -15.18
N VAL A 36 -39.25 -12.05 -15.44
CA VAL A 36 -39.04 -10.61 -15.29
C VAL A 36 -39.24 -10.12 -13.84
N THR A 37 -39.77 -10.96 -12.94
CA THR A 37 -39.96 -10.60 -11.53
C THR A 37 -38.64 -10.31 -10.84
N THR A 38 -37.55 -10.89 -11.32
CA THR A 38 -36.17 -10.59 -10.87
C THR A 38 -35.77 -9.14 -11.05
N LEU A 39 -36.50 -8.34 -11.84
CA LEU A 39 -36.23 -6.89 -11.97
C LEU A 39 -36.74 -6.08 -10.77
N GLN A 40 -37.58 -6.64 -9.91
CA GLN A 40 -38.06 -5.96 -8.70
C GLN A 40 -36.98 -5.92 -7.61
N ASP A 41 -36.10 -6.93 -7.59
CA ASP A 41 -35.03 -7.08 -6.62
C ASP A 41 -33.62 -7.03 -7.26
N VAL A 42 -33.47 -6.25 -8.33
CA VAL A 42 -32.18 -6.17 -9.04
C VAL A 42 -31.12 -5.46 -8.17
N ARG A 43 -30.24 -6.23 -7.61
CA ARG A 43 -28.98 -5.68 -7.10
C ARG A 43 -28.01 -5.47 -8.29
N LEU A 44 -27.71 -4.21 -8.56
CA LEU A 44 -26.75 -3.85 -9.60
C LEU A 44 -25.35 -4.19 -9.08
N GLN A 45 -24.55 -4.90 -9.89
CA GLN A 45 -23.17 -5.23 -9.51
C GLN A 45 -22.36 -3.96 -9.30
N THR A 46 -22.05 -3.64 -8.06
CA THR A 46 -21.21 -2.49 -7.67
C THR A 46 -19.85 -2.97 -7.19
N PRO A 47 -18.75 -2.35 -7.61
CA PRO A 47 -17.42 -2.76 -7.20
C PRO A 47 -17.21 -2.54 -5.70
N MET A 48 -16.45 -3.44 -5.07
CA MET A 48 -15.97 -3.26 -3.71
C MET A 48 -15.06 -2.03 -3.63
N GLN A 49 -15.24 -1.23 -2.59
CA GLN A 49 -14.43 -0.05 -2.29
C GLN A 49 -13.64 -0.27 -1.01
N VAL A 50 -12.36 0.11 -1.04
CA VAL A 50 -11.47 0.00 0.12
C VAL A 50 -11.04 1.39 0.55
N PHE A 51 -11.28 1.71 1.81
CA PHE A 51 -11.01 3.02 2.40
C PHE A 51 -9.97 2.94 3.51
N THR A 52 -9.28 4.05 3.74
CA THR A 52 -8.50 4.28 4.97
C THR A 52 -9.43 4.48 6.16
N ALA A 53 -8.89 4.47 7.38
CA ALA A 53 -9.65 4.77 8.61
C ALA A 53 -10.25 6.19 8.61
N ASP A 54 -9.58 7.13 7.98
CA ASP A 54 -9.99 8.53 7.80
C ASP A 54 -10.83 8.78 6.54
N GLY A 55 -11.26 7.70 5.83
CA GLY A 55 -12.26 7.75 4.77
C GLY A 55 -11.72 8.01 3.36
N GLU A 56 -10.42 8.01 3.15
CA GLU A 56 -9.81 8.18 1.84
C GLU A 56 -9.85 6.88 1.02
N LEU A 57 -10.20 6.97 -0.27
CA LEU A 57 -10.31 5.80 -1.14
C LEU A 57 -8.93 5.25 -1.53
N ILE A 58 -8.66 3.99 -1.17
CA ILE A 58 -7.43 3.25 -1.51
C ILE A 58 -7.56 2.54 -2.85
N SER A 59 -8.68 1.85 -3.08
CA SER A 59 -8.87 1.03 -4.29
C SER A 59 -10.34 0.68 -4.52
N GLN A 60 -10.63 0.28 -5.77
CA GLN A 60 -11.90 -0.35 -6.14
C GLN A 60 -11.63 -1.67 -6.85
N PHE A 61 -12.36 -2.72 -6.50
CA PHE A 61 -12.26 -4.05 -7.09
C PHE A 61 -13.60 -4.48 -7.68
N GLY A 62 -13.61 -4.85 -8.96
CA GLY A 62 -14.77 -5.29 -9.73
C GLY A 62 -14.58 -5.02 -11.21
N GLU A 63 -15.20 -5.87 -12.06
CA GLU A 63 -15.06 -5.73 -13.51
C GLU A 63 -15.85 -4.54 -14.08
N LYS A 64 -16.98 -4.20 -13.45
CA LYS A 64 -17.92 -3.21 -13.95
C LYS A 64 -17.87 -1.98 -13.06
N ARG A 65 -17.60 -0.83 -13.66
CA ARG A 65 -17.69 0.44 -12.97
C ARG A 65 -19.12 0.88 -12.98
N ARG A 66 -19.76 0.95 -11.81
CA ARG A 66 -21.11 1.48 -11.62
C ARG A 66 -21.14 2.46 -10.46
N ILE A 67 -21.95 3.47 -10.63
CA ILE A 67 -22.36 4.42 -9.60
C ILE A 67 -23.88 4.49 -9.74
N PRO A 68 -24.64 3.64 -9.03
CA PRO A 68 -26.09 3.64 -9.10
C PRO A 68 -26.62 4.97 -8.57
N LEU A 69 -27.63 5.49 -9.24
CA LEU A 69 -28.31 6.73 -8.88
C LEU A 69 -29.83 6.47 -8.91
N LYS A 70 -30.57 6.99 -7.94
CA LYS A 70 -32.00 7.06 -8.03
C LYS A 70 -32.39 8.06 -9.10
N LEU A 71 -33.57 7.88 -9.72
CA LEU A 71 -34.02 8.76 -10.80
C LEU A 71 -34.09 10.23 -10.35
N GLU A 72 -34.51 10.46 -9.11
CA GLU A 72 -34.58 11.78 -8.47
C GLU A 72 -33.21 12.45 -8.21
N GLU A 73 -32.16 11.66 -8.18
CA GLU A 73 -30.75 12.12 -8.07
C GLU A 73 -30.15 12.47 -9.43
N MET A 74 -30.84 12.19 -10.53
CA MET A 74 -30.32 12.49 -11.87
C MET A 74 -30.81 13.87 -12.34
N PRO A 75 -29.97 14.72 -12.91
CA PRO A 75 -30.40 16.00 -13.46
C PRO A 75 -31.46 15.82 -14.52
N PRO A 76 -32.58 16.59 -14.49
CA PRO A 76 -33.63 16.49 -15.48
C PRO A 76 -33.14 16.59 -16.92
N LEU A 77 -32.14 17.47 -17.17
CA LEU A 77 -31.55 17.64 -18.50
C LEU A 77 -30.89 16.37 -19.02
N LEU A 78 -30.27 15.58 -18.14
CA LEU A 78 -29.65 14.29 -18.49
C LEU A 78 -30.74 13.28 -18.91
N ILE A 79 -31.79 13.17 -18.13
CA ILE A 79 -32.94 12.30 -18.40
C ILE A 79 -33.55 12.66 -19.75
N GLU A 80 -33.88 13.93 -19.96
CA GLU A 80 -34.48 14.43 -21.19
C GLU A 80 -33.60 14.26 -22.43
N ALA A 81 -32.25 14.36 -22.28
CA ALA A 81 -31.29 14.09 -23.36
C ALA A 81 -31.38 12.62 -23.83
N PHE A 82 -31.47 11.66 -22.92
CA PHE A 82 -31.64 10.24 -23.27
C PHE A 82 -33.04 10.01 -23.92
N LEU A 83 -34.07 10.57 -23.36
CA LEU A 83 -35.43 10.47 -23.94
C LEU A 83 -35.50 11.09 -25.36
N ALA A 84 -34.88 12.25 -25.58
CA ALA A 84 -34.87 12.93 -26.89
C ALA A 84 -34.19 12.09 -27.99
N VAL A 85 -33.24 11.28 -27.63
CA VAL A 85 -32.44 10.50 -28.57
C VAL A 85 -32.88 9.05 -28.72
N GLU A 86 -33.22 8.41 -27.63
CA GLU A 86 -33.51 6.98 -27.61
C GLU A 86 -35.02 6.68 -27.71
N ASP A 87 -35.88 7.50 -27.06
CA ASP A 87 -37.33 7.23 -27.02
C ASP A 87 -38.15 8.46 -26.62
N THR A 88 -38.41 9.34 -27.58
CA THR A 88 -39.10 10.61 -27.34
C THR A 88 -40.51 10.50 -26.81
N ARG A 89 -41.16 9.33 -26.93
CA ARG A 89 -42.49 9.05 -26.47
C ARG A 89 -42.54 7.97 -25.39
N PHE A 90 -41.51 7.81 -24.68
CA PHE A 90 -41.36 6.77 -23.66
C PHE A 90 -42.52 6.68 -22.68
N TYR A 91 -43.04 7.82 -22.23
CA TYR A 91 -44.15 7.87 -21.27
C TYR A 91 -45.55 7.62 -21.93
N GLU A 92 -45.66 7.59 -23.29
CA GLU A 92 -46.91 7.49 -24.01
C GLU A 92 -47.26 6.07 -24.45
N HIS A 93 -46.26 5.18 -24.60
CA HIS A 93 -46.49 3.85 -25.15
C HIS A 93 -46.25 2.72 -24.12
N PRO A 94 -46.92 1.55 -24.22
CA PRO A 94 -46.81 0.42 -23.29
C PRO A 94 -45.64 -0.51 -23.68
N GLY A 95 -44.40 -0.01 -23.71
CA GLY A 95 -43.18 -0.77 -24.03
C GLY A 95 -42.85 -0.93 -25.50
N ILE A 96 -43.81 -0.72 -26.39
CA ILE A 96 -43.67 -0.76 -27.87
C ILE A 96 -44.26 0.51 -28.45
N ASP A 97 -43.44 1.27 -29.19
CA ASP A 97 -43.88 2.43 -29.91
C ASP A 97 -44.38 2.06 -31.34
N ILE A 98 -45.66 1.73 -31.46
CA ILE A 98 -46.29 1.35 -32.74
C ILE A 98 -46.26 2.51 -33.75
N ILE A 99 -46.45 3.75 -33.30
CA ILE A 99 -46.41 4.94 -34.17
C ILE A 99 -44.97 5.20 -34.64
N GLY A 100 -44.00 5.01 -33.77
CA GLY A 100 -42.55 5.09 -34.12
C GLY A 100 -42.15 4.03 -35.14
N ILE A 101 -42.68 2.80 -35.02
CA ILE A 101 -42.47 1.73 -36.01
C ILE A 101 -43.02 2.12 -37.36
N PHE A 102 -44.29 2.61 -37.43
CA PHE A 102 -44.86 3.08 -38.67
C PHE A 102 -44.11 4.24 -39.29
N ARG A 103 -43.64 5.20 -38.49
CA ARG A 103 -42.78 6.30 -38.97
C ARG A 103 -41.45 5.79 -39.51
N ALA A 104 -40.78 4.86 -38.86
CA ALA A 104 -39.54 4.29 -39.33
C ALA A 104 -39.71 3.53 -40.65
N VAL A 105 -40.79 2.75 -40.79
CA VAL A 105 -41.14 2.03 -42.03
C VAL A 105 -41.41 3.03 -43.20
N THR A 106 -42.12 4.12 -42.95
CA THR A 106 -42.39 5.15 -43.99
C THR A 106 -41.12 5.86 -44.44
N VAL A 107 -40.16 6.16 -43.50
CA VAL A 107 -38.89 6.77 -43.82
C VAL A 107 -38.02 5.81 -44.63
N VAL A 108 -37.92 4.53 -44.24
CA VAL A 108 -37.19 3.52 -44.98
C VAL A 108 -37.77 3.32 -46.39
N ALA A 109 -39.08 3.31 -46.51
CA ALA A 109 -39.77 3.15 -47.81
C ALA A 109 -39.55 4.37 -48.73
N SER A 110 -39.39 5.57 -48.16
CA SER A 110 -39.27 6.84 -48.94
C SER A 110 -37.84 7.21 -49.26
N SER A 111 -36.88 6.91 -48.38
CA SER A 111 -35.48 7.33 -48.51
C SER A 111 -34.47 6.19 -48.68
N GLY A 112 -34.91 4.93 -48.43
CA GLY A 112 -34.01 3.76 -48.39
C GLY A 112 -33.01 3.76 -47.23
N ASP A 113 -33.14 4.73 -46.29
CA ASP A 113 -32.19 4.93 -45.20
C ASP A 113 -32.67 4.25 -43.90
N PHE A 114 -31.89 3.26 -43.44
CA PHE A 114 -32.14 2.53 -42.20
C PHE A 114 -31.61 3.27 -40.96
N SER A 115 -31.47 4.58 -41.02
CA SER A 115 -30.84 5.37 -39.95
C SER A 115 -31.67 5.56 -38.67
N GLN A 116 -33.00 5.42 -38.73
CA GLN A 116 -33.88 5.58 -37.56
C GLN A 116 -34.09 4.25 -36.81
N GLY A 117 -33.65 4.20 -35.54
CA GLY A 117 -33.95 3.10 -34.62
C GLY A 117 -35.39 3.15 -34.15
N ALA A 118 -36.11 2.00 -34.20
CA ALA A 118 -37.48 1.85 -33.73
C ALA A 118 -37.59 1.03 -32.41
N SER A 119 -36.46 0.90 -31.66
CA SER A 119 -36.46 0.17 -30.40
C SER A 119 -36.64 1.13 -29.24
N THR A 120 -37.55 0.81 -28.33
CA THR A 120 -37.87 1.59 -27.13
C THR A 120 -36.86 1.36 -26.02
N ILE A 121 -36.81 2.25 -25.03
CA ILE A 121 -36.00 2.10 -23.80
C ILE A 121 -36.33 0.78 -23.10
N THR A 122 -37.63 0.41 -22.97
CA THR A 122 -38.00 -0.86 -22.34
C THR A 122 -37.52 -2.08 -23.10
N GLN A 123 -37.50 -2.06 -24.44
CA GLN A 123 -36.91 -3.13 -25.27
C GLN A 123 -35.38 -3.21 -25.10
N GLN A 124 -34.71 -2.07 -24.96
CA GLN A 124 -33.31 -2.05 -24.70
C GLN A 124 -32.98 -2.58 -23.29
N LEU A 125 -33.80 -2.25 -22.29
CA LEU A 125 -33.72 -2.79 -20.94
C LEU A 125 -33.87 -4.31 -20.94
N ALA A 126 -34.92 -4.83 -21.58
CA ALA A 126 -35.16 -6.27 -21.74
C ALA A 126 -33.98 -6.99 -22.36
N ARG A 127 -33.41 -6.41 -23.42
CA ARG A 127 -32.19 -6.93 -24.07
C ARG A 127 -30.97 -6.96 -23.12
N ASN A 128 -30.76 -5.91 -22.36
CA ASN A 128 -29.56 -5.75 -21.53
C ASN A 128 -29.59 -6.64 -20.26
N PHE A 129 -30.80 -7.03 -19.80
CA PHE A 129 -30.94 -7.90 -18.63
C PHE A 129 -31.05 -9.39 -19.00
N PHE A 130 -31.78 -9.74 -20.02
CA PHE A 130 -32.25 -11.11 -20.20
C PHE A 130 -31.76 -11.80 -21.46
N LEU A 131 -31.25 -11.04 -22.46
CA LEU A 131 -30.97 -11.64 -23.76
C LEU A 131 -29.48 -11.60 -24.08
N SER A 132 -28.97 -12.78 -24.48
CA SER A 132 -27.58 -12.96 -24.89
C SER A 132 -27.46 -13.11 -26.41
N ARG A 133 -26.48 -13.85 -26.93
CA ARG A 133 -26.10 -13.96 -28.35
C ARG A 133 -27.03 -14.83 -29.20
N GLU A 134 -28.35 -14.61 -29.15
CA GLU A 134 -29.33 -15.34 -29.99
C GLU A 134 -29.41 -14.79 -31.42
N LYS A 135 -30.09 -15.56 -32.32
CA LYS A 135 -30.39 -15.10 -33.69
C LYS A 135 -31.17 -13.81 -33.66
N LYS A 136 -30.81 -12.83 -34.47
CA LYS A 136 -31.34 -11.46 -34.45
C LYS A 136 -32.90 -11.36 -34.47
N ILE A 137 -33.60 -12.23 -35.24
CA ILE A 137 -35.07 -12.18 -35.35
C ILE A 137 -35.71 -12.74 -34.09
N VAL A 138 -35.30 -13.90 -33.58
CA VAL A 138 -35.89 -14.53 -32.38
C VAL A 138 -35.67 -13.62 -31.19
N ARG A 139 -34.49 -13.07 -31.03
CA ARG A 139 -34.17 -12.10 -29.98
C ARG A 139 -35.11 -10.88 -30.04
N LYS A 140 -35.35 -10.33 -31.26
CA LYS A 140 -36.23 -9.15 -31.39
C LYS A 140 -37.67 -9.46 -31.00
N ILE A 141 -38.15 -10.66 -31.25
CA ILE A 141 -39.49 -11.09 -30.81
C ILE A 141 -39.54 -11.25 -29.29
N LYS A 142 -38.52 -11.87 -28.68
CA LYS A 142 -38.37 -11.97 -27.22
C LYS A 142 -38.29 -10.57 -26.56
N GLU A 143 -37.51 -9.63 -27.12
CA GLU A 143 -37.46 -8.23 -26.66
C GLU A 143 -38.85 -7.56 -26.58
N ILE A 144 -39.69 -7.82 -27.57
CA ILE A 144 -41.06 -7.27 -27.62
C ILE A 144 -41.96 -7.83 -26.49
N PHE A 145 -41.95 -9.16 -26.31
CA PHE A 145 -42.77 -9.79 -25.27
C PHE A 145 -42.26 -9.43 -23.86
N LEU A 146 -40.94 -9.44 -23.64
CA LEU A 146 -40.37 -9.02 -22.38
C LEU A 146 -40.64 -7.55 -22.06
N ALA A 147 -40.59 -6.66 -23.06
CA ALA A 147 -40.90 -5.25 -22.85
C ALA A 147 -42.37 -5.05 -22.38
N ILE A 148 -43.31 -5.82 -22.91
CA ILE A 148 -44.71 -5.76 -22.46
C ILE A 148 -44.84 -6.27 -21.02
N HIS A 149 -44.14 -7.36 -20.66
CA HIS A 149 -44.16 -7.91 -19.31
C HIS A 149 -43.52 -6.94 -18.30
N ILE A 150 -42.39 -6.31 -18.67
CA ILE A 150 -41.71 -5.32 -17.83
C ILE A 150 -42.64 -4.12 -17.53
N GLU A 151 -43.33 -3.60 -18.53
CA GLU A 151 -44.27 -2.48 -18.35
C GLU A 151 -45.52 -2.84 -17.52
N GLN A 152 -45.86 -4.13 -17.39
CA GLN A 152 -46.91 -4.60 -16.49
C GLN A 152 -46.43 -4.70 -15.03
N LEU A 153 -45.13 -4.85 -14.83
CA LEU A 153 -44.51 -5.12 -13.53
C LEU A 153 -43.94 -3.85 -12.88
N LEU A 154 -43.41 -2.94 -13.69
CA LEU A 154 -42.67 -1.75 -13.24
C LEU A 154 -43.31 -0.47 -13.76
N THR A 155 -43.21 0.60 -13.00
CA THR A 155 -43.58 1.96 -13.46
C THR A 155 -42.57 2.48 -14.49
N LYS A 156 -42.99 3.48 -15.28
CA LYS A 156 -42.10 4.16 -16.23
C LYS A 156 -40.80 4.69 -15.58
N ASP A 157 -40.94 5.28 -14.42
CA ASP A 157 -39.79 5.83 -13.69
C ASP A 157 -38.83 4.75 -13.22
N GLN A 158 -39.34 3.62 -12.73
CA GLN A 158 -38.51 2.46 -12.38
C GLN A 158 -37.80 1.87 -13.60
N ILE A 159 -38.49 1.77 -14.75
CA ILE A 159 -37.89 1.30 -16.01
C ILE A 159 -36.75 2.22 -16.43
N LEU A 160 -36.96 3.53 -16.37
CA LEU A 160 -35.97 4.54 -16.76
C LEU A 160 -34.78 4.55 -15.82
N GLU A 161 -34.99 4.44 -14.50
CA GLU A 161 -33.95 4.32 -13.49
C GLU A 161 -33.06 3.10 -13.75
N LEU A 162 -33.65 1.93 -13.92
CA LEU A 162 -32.98 0.69 -14.25
C LEU A 162 -32.20 0.81 -15.56
N TYR A 163 -32.79 1.43 -16.59
CA TYR A 163 -32.11 1.63 -17.87
C TYR A 163 -30.87 2.52 -17.75
N LEU A 164 -31.01 3.70 -17.13
CA LEU A 164 -29.92 4.67 -16.97
C LEU A 164 -28.80 4.16 -16.08
N ASN A 165 -29.07 3.23 -15.16
CA ASN A 165 -28.04 2.57 -14.33
C ASN A 165 -27.43 1.31 -14.95
N LYS A 166 -28.10 0.67 -15.94
CA LYS A 166 -27.65 -0.61 -16.51
C LYS A 166 -26.93 -0.48 -17.84
N ILE A 167 -27.26 0.55 -18.63
CA ILE A 167 -26.76 0.71 -20.00
C ILE A 167 -25.21 0.76 -20.05
N GLU A 168 -24.61 -0.04 -20.96
CA GLU A 168 -23.19 0.02 -21.21
C GLU A 168 -22.85 1.25 -22.04
N LEU A 169 -21.94 2.08 -21.52
CA LEU A 169 -21.54 3.34 -22.14
C LEU A 169 -20.04 3.36 -22.57
N GLY A 170 -19.42 2.19 -22.62
CA GLY A 170 -18.01 2.02 -23.02
C GLY A 170 -17.03 2.15 -21.85
N GLN A 171 -15.75 1.81 -22.06
CA GLN A 171 -14.70 1.81 -21.04
C GLN A 171 -15.09 1.03 -19.76
N ARG A 172 -15.88 -0.03 -19.90
CA ARG A 172 -16.45 -0.81 -18.80
C ARG A 172 -17.34 0.05 -17.86
N SER A 173 -17.80 1.23 -18.29
CA SER A 173 -18.75 2.05 -17.55
C SER A 173 -20.17 1.60 -17.84
N PHE A 174 -20.89 1.29 -16.79
CA PHE A 174 -22.30 0.88 -16.81
C PHE A 174 -23.12 1.90 -16.03
N GLY A 175 -24.08 2.52 -16.72
CA GLY A 175 -24.89 3.60 -16.17
C GLY A 175 -24.25 4.99 -16.31
N VAL A 176 -25.15 6.01 -16.21
CA VAL A 176 -24.80 7.42 -16.44
C VAL A 176 -23.86 7.98 -15.39
N GLY A 177 -23.99 7.56 -14.12
CA GLY A 177 -23.12 7.99 -13.04
C GLY A 177 -21.65 7.57 -13.30
N ALA A 178 -21.45 6.29 -13.66
CA ALA A 178 -20.13 5.79 -14.00
C ALA A 178 -19.56 6.44 -15.27
N ALA A 179 -20.38 6.71 -16.28
CA ALA A 179 -19.94 7.38 -17.50
C ALA A 179 -19.48 8.83 -17.25
N ALA A 180 -20.20 9.57 -16.42
CA ALA A 180 -19.80 10.92 -15.98
C ALA A 180 -18.42 10.92 -15.33
N GLN A 181 -18.21 10.00 -14.40
CA GLN A 181 -16.93 9.85 -13.72
C GLN A 181 -15.80 9.38 -14.66
N VAL A 182 -16.09 8.37 -15.51
CA VAL A 182 -15.06 7.77 -16.38
C VAL A 182 -14.60 8.71 -17.48
N TYR A 183 -15.50 9.48 -18.10
CA TYR A 183 -15.18 10.35 -19.24
C TYR A 183 -14.81 11.76 -18.86
N PHE A 184 -15.32 12.27 -17.73
CA PHE A 184 -15.17 13.68 -17.35
C PHE A 184 -14.60 13.88 -15.94
N GLY A 185 -14.54 12.83 -15.08
CA GLY A 185 -14.13 12.95 -13.68
C GLY A 185 -15.11 13.78 -12.84
N LYS A 186 -16.38 13.80 -13.23
CA LYS A 186 -17.44 14.63 -12.67
C LYS A 186 -18.60 13.78 -12.14
N THR A 187 -19.37 14.34 -11.20
CA THR A 187 -20.69 13.85 -10.88
C THR A 187 -21.67 14.21 -12.01
N VAL A 188 -22.85 13.57 -12.04
CA VAL A 188 -23.87 13.87 -13.06
C VAL A 188 -24.37 15.32 -13.00
N HIS A 189 -24.33 15.95 -11.81
CA HIS A 189 -24.75 17.34 -11.60
C HIS A 189 -23.77 18.40 -12.12
N GLU A 190 -22.50 18.02 -12.29
CA GLU A 190 -21.44 18.91 -12.77
C GLU A 190 -21.26 18.87 -14.29
N LEU A 191 -22.02 18.00 -14.98
CA LEU A 191 -21.92 17.85 -16.44
C LEU A 191 -22.49 19.07 -17.17
N THR A 192 -21.77 19.52 -18.17
CA THR A 192 -22.24 20.54 -19.12
C THR A 192 -23.15 19.93 -20.17
N VAL A 193 -23.92 20.78 -20.90
CA VAL A 193 -24.87 20.34 -21.94
C VAL A 193 -24.21 19.48 -23.01
N ASP A 194 -23.02 19.85 -23.45
CA ASP A 194 -22.24 19.10 -24.45
C ASP A 194 -21.73 17.77 -23.91
N GLU A 195 -21.36 17.69 -22.64
CA GLU A 195 -20.93 16.46 -21.96
C GLU A 195 -22.11 15.49 -21.78
N ILE A 196 -23.28 16.01 -21.36
CA ILE A 196 -24.54 15.24 -21.29
C ILE A 196 -24.87 14.67 -22.67
N ALA A 197 -24.78 15.46 -23.72
CA ALA A 197 -25.05 15.03 -25.08
C ALA A 197 -24.06 13.96 -25.59
N ILE A 198 -22.80 14.00 -25.16
CA ILE A 198 -21.82 12.92 -25.42
C ILE A 198 -22.30 11.63 -24.77
N ILE A 199 -22.60 11.65 -23.46
CA ILE A 199 -23.03 10.46 -22.72
C ILE A 199 -24.32 9.87 -23.32
N ALA A 200 -25.35 10.69 -23.57
CA ALA A 200 -26.61 10.26 -24.17
C ALA A 200 -26.43 9.73 -25.63
N GLY A 201 -25.34 10.05 -26.26
CA GLY A 201 -25.01 9.55 -27.59
C GLY A 201 -24.38 8.15 -27.63
N LEU A 202 -23.81 7.68 -26.51
CA LEU A 202 -23.03 6.43 -26.44
C LEU A 202 -23.83 5.14 -26.65
N PRO A 203 -25.11 4.99 -26.20
CA PRO A 203 -25.85 3.74 -26.28
C PRO A 203 -25.90 3.12 -27.68
N LYS A 204 -25.89 3.95 -28.72
CA LYS A 204 -25.91 3.51 -30.13
C LYS A 204 -24.75 2.62 -30.49
N ALA A 205 -23.54 2.94 -30.06
CA ALA A 205 -22.31 2.18 -30.36
C ALA A 205 -21.20 2.56 -29.35
N PRO A 206 -21.23 2.08 -28.11
CA PRO A 206 -20.36 2.55 -27.01
C PRO A 206 -18.85 2.49 -27.31
N SER A 207 -18.41 1.50 -28.10
CA SER A 207 -16.99 1.34 -28.46
C SER A 207 -16.55 2.25 -29.61
N ALA A 208 -17.44 2.48 -30.61
CA ALA A 208 -17.12 3.28 -31.81
C ALA A 208 -17.27 4.78 -31.57
N LEU A 209 -18.19 5.17 -30.68
CA LEU A 209 -18.51 6.56 -30.32
C LEU A 209 -17.79 7.02 -29.06
N ASN A 210 -16.87 6.22 -28.56
CA ASN A 210 -16.10 6.48 -27.35
C ASN A 210 -15.27 7.76 -27.50
N PRO A 211 -15.49 8.80 -26.68
CA PRO A 211 -14.86 10.12 -26.85
C PRO A 211 -13.34 10.11 -26.57
N VAL A 212 -12.86 9.16 -25.75
CA VAL A 212 -11.43 8.97 -25.49
C VAL A 212 -10.74 8.28 -26.66
N ARG A 213 -11.45 7.37 -27.36
CA ARG A 213 -10.92 6.63 -28.52
C ARG A 213 -10.98 7.42 -29.82
N SER A 214 -12.04 8.18 -30.02
CA SER A 214 -12.28 8.97 -31.24
C SER A 214 -13.10 10.24 -30.92
N ALA A 215 -12.42 11.33 -30.65
CA ALA A 215 -13.05 12.62 -30.41
C ALA A 215 -13.89 13.10 -31.61
N SER A 216 -13.50 12.76 -32.87
CA SER A 216 -14.25 13.11 -34.09
C SER A 216 -15.59 12.41 -34.18
N ASN A 217 -15.64 11.09 -33.92
CA ASN A 217 -16.90 10.31 -33.92
C ASN A 217 -17.82 10.75 -32.77
N ALA A 218 -17.23 10.97 -31.58
CA ALA A 218 -17.97 11.48 -30.44
C ALA A 218 -18.57 12.86 -30.71
N ARG A 219 -17.81 13.80 -31.32
CA ARG A 219 -18.30 15.12 -31.71
C ARG A 219 -19.45 15.01 -32.71
N ALA A 220 -19.29 14.20 -33.76
CA ALA A 220 -20.35 14.00 -34.75
C ALA A 220 -21.63 13.46 -34.09
N ARG A 221 -21.54 12.48 -33.21
CA ARG A 221 -22.70 11.91 -32.49
C ARG A 221 -23.29 12.89 -31.47
N ARG A 222 -22.48 13.61 -30.72
CA ARG A 222 -22.91 14.69 -29.82
C ARG A 222 -23.80 15.70 -30.57
N ASN A 223 -23.34 16.15 -31.75
CA ASN A 223 -24.07 17.15 -32.53
C ASN A 223 -25.45 16.61 -32.99
N VAL A 224 -25.57 15.31 -33.29
CA VAL A 224 -26.85 14.68 -33.55
C VAL A 224 -27.78 14.72 -32.33
N VAL A 225 -27.22 14.40 -31.13
CA VAL A 225 -27.96 14.45 -29.86
C VAL A 225 -28.44 15.87 -29.57
N LEU A 226 -27.54 16.86 -29.64
CA LEU A 226 -27.88 18.28 -29.45
C LEU A 226 -28.99 18.75 -30.43
N GLY A 227 -28.92 18.32 -31.68
CA GLY A 227 -29.97 18.58 -32.67
C GLY A 227 -31.32 18.05 -32.24
N ARG A 228 -31.38 16.81 -31.72
CA ARG A 228 -32.61 16.19 -31.19
C ARG A 228 -33.13 16.91 -29.95
N MET A 229 -32.24 17.29 -29.02
CA MET A 229 -32.61 18.07 -27.83
C MET A 229 -33.21 19.44 -28.20
N LEU A 230 -32.72 20.09 -29.26
CA LEU A 230 -33.28 21.33 -29.79
C LEU A 230 -34.65 21.07 -30.44
N GLU A 231 -34.78 20.04 -31.28
CA GLU A 231 -36.06 19.68 -31.93
C GLU A 231 -37.18 19.36 -30.93
N THR A 232 -36.82 18.67 -29.84
CA THR A 232 -37.75 18.31 -28.75
C THR A 232 -37.94 19.41 -27.72
N ARG A 233 -37.27 20.57 -27.89
CA ARG A 233 -37.30 21.75 -27.00
C ARG A 233 -36.78 21.50 -25.60
N VAL A 234 -35.89 20.52 -25.44
CA VAL A 234 -35.12 20.24 -24.21
C VAL A 234 -34.13 21.35 -23.93
N ILE A 235 -33.50 21.88 -25.00
CA ILE A 235 -32.63 23.05 -24.94
C ILE A 235 -33.07 24.12 -25.92
N ASP A 236 -32.72 25.35 -25.63
CA ASP A 236 -32.96 26.48 -26.54
C ASP A 236 -31.86 26.61 -27.58
N LYS A 237 -32.05 27.56 -28.53
CA LYS A 237 -31.10 27.80 -29.60
C LYS A 237 -29.71 28.32 -29.07
N ALA A 238 -29.75 29.09 -27.99
CA ALA A 238 -28.50 29.65 -27.41
C ALA A 238 -27.63 28.57 -26.75
N ALA A 239 -28.27 27.69 -25.96
CA ALA A 239 -27.62 26.51 -25.35
C ALA A 239 -27.08 25.54 -26.41
N TYR A 240 -27.85 25.31 -27.49
CA TYR A 240 -27.41 24.53 -28.65
C TYR A 240 -26.17 25.09 -29.30
N ASP A 241 -26.12 26.41 -29.60
CA ASP A 241 -24.99 27.04 -30.28
C ASP A 241 -23.73 27.00 -29.41
N LEU A 242 -23.86 27.19 -28.10
CA LEU A 242 -22.76 27.04 -27.16
C LEU A 242 -22.21 25.61 -27.11
N ALA A 243 -23.11 24.64 -26.96
CA ALA A 243 -22.74 23.23 -26.80
C ALA A 243 -22.10 22.63 -28.08
N ILE A 244 -22.56 23.07 -29.27
CA ILE A 244 -21.99 22.57 -30.53
C ILE A 244 -20.60 23.13 -30.80
N ALA A 245 -20.31 24.35 -30.32
CA ALA A 245 -19.00 25.00 -30.42
C ALA A 245 -17.98 24.44 -29.40
N ALA A 246 -18.43 23.79 -28.31
CA ALA A 246 -17.56 23.29 -27.28
C ALA A 246 -16.62 22.17 -27.82
N PRO A 247 -15.34 22.14 -27.40
CA PRO A 247 -14.42 21.06 -27.73
C PRO A 247 -14.81 19.78 -26.99
N VAL A 248 -14.39 18.61 -27.50
CA VAL A 248 -14.48 17.35 -26.76
C VAL A 248 -13.31 17.27 -25.81
N THR A 249 -13.55 17.42 -24.51
CA THR A 249 -12.53 17.46 -23.44
C THR A 249 -12.38 16.13 -22.69
N SER A 250 -13.08 15.11 -23.16
CA SER A 250 -13.11 13.79 -22.50
C SER A 250 -11.73 13.14 -22.45
N ARG A 251 -11.39 12.65 -21.29
CA ARG A 251 -10.20 11.80 -21.05
C ARG A 251 -10.59 10.65 -20.12
N LEU A 252 -9.76 9.61 -20.07
CA LEU A 252 -10.04 8.50 -19.17
C LEU A 252 -9.73 8.91 -17.73
N HIS A 253 -10.78 8.91 -16.90
CA HIS A 253 -10.65 9.07 -15.46
C HIS A 253 -10.81 7.70 -14.79
N GLY A 254 -9.90 7.37 -13.86
CA GLY A 254 -10.07 6.23 -12.97
C GLY A 254 -11.03 6.56 -11.82
N ALA A 255 -11.23 5.62 -10.90
CA ALA A 255 -11.71 5.97 -9.57
C ALA A 255 -10.74 7.00 -8.99
N GLN A 256 -11.25 8.05 -8.37
CA GLN A 256 -10.39 9.02 -7.68
C GLN A 256 -9.81 8.33 -6.45
N ILE A 257 -8.71 7.59 -6.66
CA ILE A 257 -7.91 7.03 -5.58
C ILE A 257 -7.20 8.19 -4.91
N THR A 258 -7.56 8.46 -3.66
CA THR A 258 -7.04 9.59 -2.88
C THR A 258 -5.91 9.17 -1.95
N ALA A 259 -5.83 7.87 -1.61
CA ALA A 259 -4.75 7.30 -0.79
C ALA A 259 -4.04 6.13 -1.51
N SER A 260 -2.72 6.20 -1.65
CA SER A 260 -1.93 5.16 -2.31
C SER A 260 -1.48 4.09 -1.31
N ALA A 261 -2.19 2.95 -1.26
CA ALA A 261 -1.85 1.80 -0.41
C ALA A 261 -2.09 0.45 -1.12
N PRO A 262 -1.42 0.18 -2.27
CA PRO A 262 -1.76 -0.97 -3.11
C PRO A 262 -1.50 -2.33 -2.43
N TYR A 263 -0.47 -2.47 -1.58
CA TYR A 263 -0.24 -3.69 -0.81
C TYR A 263 -1.36 -3.98 0.17
N ILE A 264 -1.91 -2.93 0.82
CA ILE A 264 -3.08 -3.04 1.70
C ILE A 264 -4.31 -3.42 0.90
N ALA A 265 -4.53 -2.77 -0.25
CA ALA A 265 -5.65 -3.08 -1.14
C ALA A 265 -5.67 -4.56 -1.53
N GLU A 266 -4.50 -5.13 -1.86
CA GLU A 266 -4.38 -6.55 -2.21
C GLU A 266 -4.60 -7.48 -1.00
N MET A 267 -4.11 -7.12 0.19
CA MET A 267 -4.40 -7.86 1.43
C MET A 267 -5.91 -7.89 1.72
N VAL A 268 -6.57 -6.75 1.62
CA VAL A 268 -8.03 -6.64 1.79
C VAL A 268 -8.75 -7.45 0.73
N ARG A 269 -8.37 -7.33 -0.56
CA ARG A 269 -8.97 -8.10 -1.65
C ARG A 269 -8.93 -9.60 -1.37
N GLN A 270 -7.78 -10.14 -0.97
CA GLN A 270 -7.63 -11.56 -0.64
C GLN A 270 -8.50 -11.97 0.54
N ASP A 271 -8.55 -11.17 1.61
CA ASP A 271 -9.38 -11.46 2.77
C ASP A 271 -10.87 -11.44 2.42
N MET A 272 -11.32 -10.46 1.63
CA MET A 272 -12.72 -10.36 1.19
C MET A 272 -13.12 -11.53 0.28
N VAL A 273 -12.25 -11.94 -0.64
CA VAL A 273 -12.49 -13.14 -1.48
C VAL A 273 -12.56 -14.40 -0.63
N ASN A 274 -11.71 -14.52 0.39
CA ASN A 274 -11.73 -15.67 1.30
C ASN A 274 -13.00 -15.72 2.17
N ARG A 275 -13.55 -14.56 2.57
CA ARG A 275 -14.76 -14.46 3.42
C ARG A 275 -16.06 -14.63 2.65
N PHE A 276 -16.17 -13.97 1.48
CA PHE A 276 -17.44 -13.82 0.77
C PHE A 276 -17.47 -14.53 -0.60
N GLY A 277 -16.36 -15.14 -1.02
CA GLY A 277 -16.19 -15.64 -2.37
C GLY A 277 -15.93 -14.51 -3.39
N GLU A 278 -15.41 -14.89 -4.56
CA GLU A 278 -14.95 -13.93 -5.58
C GLU A 278 -16.11 -13.10 -6.17
N GLU A 279 -17.23 -13.76 -6.46
CA GLU A 279 -18.40 -13.12 -7.07
C GLU A 279 -18.98 -12.04 -6.14
N THR A 280 -19.27 -12.38 -4.88
CA THR A 280 -19.84 -11.45 -3.90
C THR A 280 -18.86 -10.32 -3.59
N ALA A 281 -17.58 -10.65 -3.36
CA ALA A 281 -16.57 -9.64 -3.05
C ALA A 281 -16.47 -8.56 -4.14
N TYR A 282 -16.65 -8.92 -5.43
CA TYR A 282 -16.47 -7.96 -6.54
C TYR A 282 -17.76 -7.33 -7.04
N SER A 283 -18.94 -7.79 -6.59
CA SER A 283 -20.22 -7.36 -7.16
C SER A 283 -21.23 -6.81 -6.17
N ALA A 284 -21.01 -7.00 -4.86
CA ALA A 284 -21.99 -6.64 -3.83
C ALA A 284 -21.85 -5.20 -3.29
N GLY A 285 -20.98 -4.37 -3.87
CA GLY A 285 -20.84 -2.98 -3.46
C GLY A 285 -20.25 -2.78 -2.05
N LEU A 286 -19.53 -3.78 -1.54
CA LEU A 286 -19.00 -3.75 -0.19
C LEU A 286 -18.07 -2.57 0.03
N GLN A 287 -18.20 -1.88 1.16
CA GLN A 287 -17.36 -0.80 1.60
C GLN A 287 -16.48 -1.28 2.74
N VAL A 288 -15.18 -1.43 2.50
CA VAL A 288 -14.22 -1.96 3.47
C VAL A 288 -13.37 -0.83 4.03
N PHE A 289 -13.52 -0.57 5.31
CA PHE A 289 -12.71 0.42 6.04
C PHE A 289 -11.54 -0.27 6.71
N THR A 290 -10.34 0.23 6.44
CA THR A 290 -9.11 -0.29 7.01
C THR A 290 -8.68 0.52 8.24
N THR A 291 -7.69 0.00 8.97
CA THR A 291 -7.05 0.69 10.10
C THR A 291 -5.99 1.71 9.67
N ILE A 292 -5.73 1.82 8.36
CA ILE A 292 -4.66 2.64 7.79
C ILE A 292 -4.99 4.11 7.91
N GLN A 293 -4.02 4.91 8.36
CA GLN A 293 -4.12 6.36 8.38
C GLN A 293 -3.50 6.93 7.10
N SER A 294 -4.27 7.69 6.31
CA SER A 294 -3.85 8.16 4.98
C SER A 294 -2.52 8.93 5.01
N LYS A 295 -2.36 9.85 5.94
CA LYS A 295 -1.15 10.66 6.11
C LYS A 295 0.06 9.82 6.51
N GLN A 296 -0.11 8.88 7.46
CA GLN A 296 0.98 7.99 7.88
C GLN A 296 1.37 7.03 6.74
N GLN A 297 0.40 6.54 5.97
CA GLN A 297 0.65 5.68 4.81
C GLN A 297 1.43 6.40 3.70
N ALA A 298 1.04 7.63 3.39
CA ALA A 298 1.74 8.44 2.40
C ALA A 298 3.19 8.70 2.83
N GLU A 299 3.42 9.02 4.10
CA GLU A 299 4.75 9.23 4.63
C GLU A 299 5.59 7.96 4.70
N ALA A 300 5.00 6.81 5.04
CA ALA A 300 5.69 5.53 4.99
C ALA A 300 6.19 5.22 3.58
N LYS A 301 5.37 5.48 2.56
CA LYS A 301 5.76 5.33 1.15
C LYS A 301 6.89 6.29 0.79
N HIS A 302 6.74 7.56 1.12
CA HIS A 302 7.75 8.60 0.86
C HIS A 302 9.08 8.27 1.54
N ALA A 303 9.07 7.96 2.82
CA ALA A 303 10.26 7.63 3.61
C ALA A 303 11.00 6.40 3.05
N LEU A 304 10.26 5.36 2.64
CA LEU A 304 10.83 4.16 2.03
C LEU A 304 11.46 4.48 0.67
N GLN A 305 10.76 5.17 -0.21
CA GLN A 305 11.23 5.50 -1.57
C GLN A 305 12.45 6.43 -1.51
N GLN A 306 12.38 7.50 -0.72
CA GLN A 306 13.49 8.44 -0.57
C GLN A 306 14.75 7.73 -0.03
N ASN A 307 14.58 6.87 0.96
CA ASN A 307 15.69 6.11 1.53
C ASN A 307 16.35 5.15 0.53
N LEU A 308 15.56 4.55 -0.37
CA LEU A 308 16.09 3.71 -1.44
C LEU A 308 16.82 4.53 -2.51
N TYR A 309 16.34 5.73 -2.85
CA TYR A 309 17.08 6.66 -3.71
C TYR A 309 18.39 7.09 -3.07
N ASP A 310 18.38 7.43 -1.79
CA ASP A 310 19.60 7.82 -1.06
C ASP A 310 20.62 6.67 -1.01
N TYR A 311 20.12 5.42 -0.88
CA TYR A 311 20.99 4.24 -0.98
C TYR A 311 21.60 4.13 -2.37
N ASP A 312 20.79 4.22 -3.43
CA ASP A 312 21.24 4.10 -4.82
C ASP A 312 22.25 5.19 -5.19
N GLU A 313 21.99 6.44 -4.80
CA GLU A 313 22.86 7.57 -5.10
C GLU A 313 24.24 7.43 -4.45
N ARG A 314 24.32 6.95 -3.20
CA ARG A 314 25.63 6.75 -2.56
C ARG A 314 26.41 5.54 -3.11
N HIS A 315 25.69 4.58 -3.72
CA HIS A 315 26.29 3.41 -4.38
C HIS A 315 26.66 3.68 -5.85
N GLY A 316 26.08 4.72 -6.48
CA GLY A 316 26.44 5.20 -7.79
C GLY A 316 25.41 4.91 -8.89
N TYR A 317 25.69 5.45 -10.06
CA TYR A 317 24.83 5.39 -11.23
C TYR A 317 25.17 4.18 -12.11
N ARG A 318 24.16 3.41 -12.50
CA ARG A 318 24.29 2.19 -13.31
C ARG A 318 24.24 2.41 -14.81
N GLY A 319 24.03 3.67 -15.24
CA GLY A 319 23.95 4.05 -16.65
C GLY A 319 22.52 4.32 -17.12
N PRO A 320 22.37 4.70 -18.39
CA PRO A 320 21.07 4.99 -19.00
C PRO A 320 20.22 3.73 -19.16
N VAL A 321 18.91 3.91 -19.33
CA VAL A 321 17.96 2.84 -19.63
C VAL A 321 18.19 2.29 -21.04
N ALA A 322 18.45 3.20 -22.00
CA ALA A 322 18.76 2.86 -23.40
C ALA A 322 19.55 3.98 -24.06
N GLU A 323 20.18 3.68 -25.19
CA GLU A 323 20.77 4.68 -26.10
C GLU A 323 19.99 4.63 -27.42
N LEU A 324 19.40 5.74 -27.81
CA LEU A 324 18.55 5.86 -29.01
C LEU A 324 19.36 6.21 -30.26
N TRP A 325 20.44 6.96 -30.07
CA TRP A 325 21.42 7.25 -31.12
C TRP A 325 22.83 7.39 -30.50
N GLN A 326 23.84 7.25 -31.35
CA GLN A 326 25.23 7.34 -30.90
C GLN A 326 25.67 8.80 -30.77
N SER A 327 26.42 9.08 -29.71
CA SER A 327 27.02 10.39 -29.47
C SER A 327 28.47 10.23 -28.98
N THR A 328 29.39 10.85 -29.71
CA THR A 328 30.82 10.78 -29.41
C THR A 328 31.31 12.14 -28.92
N LEU A 329 31.99 12.15 -27.78
CA LEU A 329 32.58 13.38 -27.24
C LEU A 329 33.85 13.72 -28.04
N ILE A 330 33.90 14.92 -28.59
CA ILE A 330 35.06 15.46 -29.32
C ILE A 330 35.57 16.73 -28.63
N GLU A 331 36.88 16.98 -28.70
CA GLU A 331 37.47 18.27 -28.34
C GLU A 331 37.44 19.17 -29.56
N ALA A 332 36.68 20.28 -29.48
CA ALA A 332 36.64 21.28 -30.55
C ALA A 332 37.94 22.12 -30.56
N GLU A 333 38.23 22.76 -31.68
CA GLU A 333 39.47 23.57 -31.87
C GLU A 333 39.72 24.66 -30.82
N ASN A 334 38.69 25.05 -30.05
CA ASN A 334 38.75 26.05 -28.98
C ASN A 334 38.86 25.44 -27.55
N ALA A 335 39.25 24.16 -27.40
CA ALA A 335 39.23 23.42 -26.15
C ALA A 335 37.84 23.28 -25.48
N GLU A 336 36.76 23.50 -26.24
CA GLU A 336 35.39 23.24 -25.79
C GLU A 336 35.00 21.79 -26.08
N HIS A 337 34.44 21.13 -25.09
CA HIS A 337 33.89 19.78 -25.25
C HIS A 337 32.53 19.84 -25.96
N LYS A 338 32.35 19.04 -27.03
CA LYS A 338 31.09 18.94 -27.77
C LYS A 338 30.82 17.49 -28.18
N PHE A 339 29.54 17.10 -28.21
CA PHE A 339 29.13 15.82 -28.78
C PHE A 339 28.85 15.92 -30.30
N GLU A 340 29.46 15.03 -31.05
CA GLU A 340 29.06 14.73 -32.42
C GLU A 340 28.01 13.59 -32.35
N GLN A 341 26.86 13.81 -33.00
CA GLN A 341 25.70 12.92 -32.94
C GLN A 341 25.47 12.26 -34.31
N GLU A 342 25.30 10.94 -34.32
CA GLU A 342 24.96 10.16 -35.51
C GLU A 342 23.45 9.91 -35.56
N ASP A 343 22.78 10.39 -36.60
CA ASP A 343 21.35 10.23 -36.87
C ASP A 343 20.44 10.53 -35.64
N PRO A 344 20.50 11.75 -35.06
CA PRO A 344 19.69 12.10 -33.91
C PRO A 344 18.20 12.10 -34.26
N LEU A 345 17.37 11.54 -33.38
CA LEU A 345 15.91 11.55 -33.55
C LEU A 345 15.36 12.98 -33.50
N SER A 346 14.34 13.24 -34.29
CA SER A 346 13.55 14.48 -34.23
C SER A 346 12.74 14.56 -32.94
N ALA A 347 12.31 15.77 -32.57
CA ALA A 347 11.48 15.99 -31.39
C ALA A 347 10.17 15.15 -31.43
N GLU A 348 9.57 14.99 -32.60
CA GLU A 348 8.35 14.18 -32.77
C GLU A 348 8.62 12.70 -32.52
N GLU A 349 9.75 12.17 -33.00
CA GLU A 349 10.14 10.77 -32.77
C GLU A 349 10.51 10.52 -31.32
N ILE A 350 11.18 11.45 -30.64
CA ILE A 350 11.46 11.42 -29.21
C ILE A 350 10.14 11.35 -28.41
N LEU A 351 9.17 12.20 -28.74
CA LEU A 351 7.86 12.18 -28.08
C LEU A 351 7.12 10.86 -28.30
N ALA A 352 7.11 10.38 -29.56
CA ALA A 352 6.48 9.09 -29.89
C ALA A 352 7.15 7.90 -29.20
N TYR A 353 8.45 7.99 -28.89
CA TYR A 353 9.14 7.00 -28.06
C TYR A 353 8.76 7.13 -26.59
N LEU A 354 8.78 8.35 -26.02
CA LEU A 354 8.47 8.61 -24.62
C LEU A 354 7.02 8.28 -24.26
N ASP A 355 6.07 8.50 -25.16
CA ASP A 355 4.64 8.17 -24.96
C ASP A 355 4.38 6.66 -24.77
N LYS A 356 5.31 5.81 -25.21
CA LYS A 356 5.25 4.36 -25.01
C LYS A 356 5.87 3.92 -23.68
N GLN A 357 6.59 4.81 -23.01
CA GLN A 357 7.24 4.49 -21.74
C GLN A 357 6.28 4.66 -20.57
N SER A 358 6.17 3.64 -19.71
CA SER A 358 5.39 3.74 -18.48
C SER A 358 6.18 4.50 -17.42
N SER A 359 5.52 5.41 -16.71
CA SER A 359 6.11 6.01 -15.51
C SER A 359 6.18 4.99 -14.37
N ILE A 360 7.23 5.05 -13.58
CA ILE A 360 7.45 4.19 -12.42
C ILE A 360 7.50 5.09 -11.19
N GLU A 361 6.43 5.09 -10.41
CA GLU A 361 6.26 5.97 -9.24
C GLU A 361 6.48 7.45 -9.64
N ASP A 362 7.43 8.14 -9.01
CA ASP A 362 7.79 9.52 -9.31
C ASP A 362 8.85 9.68 -10.41
N LEU A 363 9.38 8.55 -10.93
CA LEU A 363 10.36 8.57 -12.02
C LEU A 363 9.69 8.89 -13.36
N ARG A 364 10.28 9.82 -14.08
CA ARG A 364 9.87 10.24 -15.44
C ARG A 364 10.94 9.82 -16.44
N SER A 365 10.51 9.20 -17.53
CA SER A 365 11.36 8.92 -18.69
C SER A 365 11.74 10.21 -19.39
N ALA A 366 13.02 10.35 -19.72
CA ALA A 366 13.55 11.51 -20.40
C ALA A 366 14.63 11.12 -21.42
N ILE A 367 14.76 11.91 -22.48
CA ILE A 367 15.84 11.76 -23.45
C ILE A 367 16.75 12.97 -23.31
N ILE A 368 18.05 12.72 -23.10
CA ILE A 368 19.07 13.78 -23.10
C ILE A 368 19.23 14.32 -24.53
N THR A 369 19.06 15.62 -24.70
CA THR A 369 19.18 16.31 -26.00
C THR A 369 20.48 17.06 -26.14
N ALA A 370 20.98 17.68 -25.05
CA ALA A 370 22.25 18.38 -25.01
C ALA A 370 22.97 18.19 -23.67
N VAL A 371 24.28 18.32 -23.69
CA VAL A 371 25.10 18.23 -22.47
C VAL A 371 26.08 19.39 -22.48
N HIS A 372 26.19 20.04 -21.34
CA HIS A 372 27.11 21.15 -21.06
C HIS A 372 28.07 20.77 -19.93
N GLU A 373 29.00 21.63 -19.57
CA GLU A 373 30.00 21.28 -18.55
C GLU A 373 29.38 20.93 -17.20
N GLN A 374 28.37 21.70 -16.75
CA GLN A 374 27.73 21.58 -15.44
C GLN A 374 26.21 21.40 -15.51
N SER A 375 25.68 21.01 -16.69
CA SER A 375 24.25 20.76 -16.86
C SER A 375 23.98 19.83 -18.05
N ALA A 376 22.76 19.35 -18.16
CA ALA A 376 22.27 18.62 -19.33
C ALA A 376 20.80 19.00 -19.60
N ASP A 377 20.43 19.11 -20.87
CA ASP A 377 19.06 19.36 -21.29
C ASP A 377 18.40 18.05 -21.71
N ALA A 378 17.13 17.91 -21.38
CA ALA A 378 16.36 16.70 -21.68
C ALA A 378 14.90 17.03 -22.02
N ILE A 379 14.28 16.16 -22.79
CA ILE A 379 12.83 16.17 -23.03
C ILE A 379 12.21 15.05 -22.19
N ILE A 380 11.24 15.37 -21.35
CA ILE A 380 10.48 14.38 -20.59
C ILE A 380 9.19 13.98 -21.32
N ALA A 381 8.57 12.88 -20.89
CA ALA A 381 7.26 12.47 -21.37
C ALA A 381 6.24 13.62 -21.25
N GLY A 382 5.47 13.86 -22.33
CA GLY A 382 4.58 15.02 -22.44
C GLY A 382 5.20 16.24 -23.11
N GLY A 383 6.48 16.18 -23.54
CA GLY A 383 7.12 17.18 -24.41
C GLY A 383 7.70 18.40 -23.68
N GLN A 384 7.75 18.37 -22.37
CA GLN A 384 8.37 19.42 -21.60
C GLN A 384 9.90 19.31 -21.69
N GLU A 385 10.56 20.40 -22.05
CA GLU A 385 12.00 20.54 -21.97
C GLU A 385 12.41 20.89 -20.53
N VAL A 386 13.44 20.23 -20.04
CA VAL A 386 13.95 20.40 -18.68
C VAL A 386 15.47 20.45 -18.68
N THR A 387 16.04 21.21 -17.77
CA THR A 387 17.50 21.27 -17.57
C THR A 387 17.88 20.66 -16.24
N LEU A 388 18.76 19.66 -16.28
CA LEU A 388 19.40 19.07 -15.10
C LEU A 388 20.60 19.95 -14.73
N GLN A 389 20.55 20.58 -13.59
CA GLN A 389 21.67 21.31 -13.02
C GLN A 389 22.69 20.36 -12.40
N TRP A 390 23.91 20.84 -12.18
CA TRP A 390 24.99 20.04 -11.58
C TRP A 390 24.61 19.34 -10.27
N ASP A 391 23.85 20.00 -9.42
CA ASP A 391 23.36 19.42 -8.17
C ASP A 391 22.50 18.16 -8.38
N GLY A 392 21.79 18.08 -9.50
CA GLY A 392 21.01 16.91 -9.90
C GLY A 392 21.85 15.80 -10.56
N LEU A 393 23.08 16.09 -10.99
CA LEU A 393 23.97 15.17 -11.73
C LEU A 393 25.18 14.70 -10.92
N LYS A 394 25.76 15.55 -10.07
CA LYS A 394 27.07 15.38 -9.43
C LYS A 394 27.26 14.11 -8.60
N TRP A 395 26.16 13.45 -8.18
CA TRP A 395 26.19 12.20 -7.42
C TRP A 395 26.53 10.98 -8.30
N ALA A 396 26.32 11.07 -9.61
CA ALA A 396 26.24 9.96 -10.55
C ALA A 396 27.63 9.45 -10.98
N ARG A 397 28.45 9.00 -10.00
CA ARG A 397 29.65 8.20 -10.29
C ARG A 397 29.26 6.79 -10.70
N THR A 398 30.04 6.12 -11.53
CA THR A 398 29.74 4.78 -12.02
C THR A 398 29.77 3.71 -10.92
N VAL A 399 28.84 2.78 -10.94
CA VAL A 399 28.89 1.55 -10.13
C VAL A 399 29.95 0.62 -10.70
N GLN A 400 30.79 0.03 -9.86
CA GLN A 400 31.72 -1.04 -10.23
C GLN A 400 31.28 -2.37 -9.60
N THR A 401 31.06 -2.36 -8.29
CA THR A 401 30.49 -3.46 -7.51
C THR A 401 29.72 -2.89 -6.33
N ASP A 402 29.02 -3.73 -5.56
CA ASP A 402 28.34 -3.28 -4.34
C ASP A 402 29.32 -2.69 -3.30
N GLU A 403 30.63 -3.03 -3.38
CA GLU A 403 31.70 -2.55 -2.51
C GLU A 403 32.55 -1.42 -3.11
N ARG A 404 32.43 -1.17 -4.43
CA ARG A 404 33.29 -0.24 -5.16
C ARG A 404 32.50 0.62 -6.13
N GLN A 405 32.80 1.90 -6.09
CA GLN A 405 32.25 2.89 -7.01
C GLN A 405 33.41 3.62 -7.71
N GLY A 406 33.14 4.15 -8.89
CA GLY A 406 34.10 4.94 -9.66
C GLY A 406 34.45 6.28 -9.00
N VAL A 407 35.31 7.03 -9.65
CA VAL A 407 35.69 8.37 -9.22
C VAL A 407 34.51 9.36 -9.32
N ALA A 408 34.48 10.37 -8.47
CA ALA A 408 33.49 11.42 -8.54
C ALA A 408 33.62 12.18 -9.89
N PRO A 409 32.53 12.31 -10.65
CA PRO A 409 32.54 13.03 -11.94
C PRO A 409 32.85 14.51 -11.71
N LYS A 410 33.56 15.12 -12.68
CA LYS A 410 33.87 16.54 -12.62
C LYS A 410 32.95 17.38 -13.51
N THR A 411 32.42 16.77 -14.57
CA THR A 411 31.55 17.42 -15.55
C THR A 411 30.39 16.52 -15.93
N ALA A 412 29.32 17.07 -16.46
CA ALA A 412 28.16 16.32 -16.95
C ALA A 412 28.51 15.43 -18.15
N PHE A 413 29.53 15.78 -18.94
CA PHE A 413 30.06 14.94 -20.03
C PHE A 413 30.52 13.54 -19.58
N ALA A 414 30.95 13.42 -18.31
CA ALA A 414 31.34 12.13 -17.72
C ALA A 414 30.15 11.28 -17.23
N ILE A 415 28.92 11.81 -17.26
CA ILE A 415 27.74 11.19 -16.67
C ILE A 415 26.74 10.76 -17.73
N VAL A 416 26.37 11.67 -18.63
CA VAL A 416 25.31 11.46 -19.63
C VAL A 416 25.77 11.91 -21.01
N LYS A 417 25.06 11.43 -22.07
CA LYS A 417 25.30 11.78 -23.47
C LYS A 417 23.97 12.10 -24.16
N PRO A 418 23.95 12.95 -25.18
CA PRO A 418 22.76 13.10 -26.03
C PRO A 418 22.33 11.74 -26.60
N GLY A 419 21.03 11.52 -26.73
CA GLY A 419 20.45 10.26 -27.18
C GLY A 419 20.20 9.23 -26.12
N GLN A 420 20.62 9.48 -24.89
CA GLN A 420 20.39 8.55 -23.82
C GLN A 420 18.99 8.72 -23.22
N HIS A 421 18.27 7.58 -23.07
CA HIS A 421 17.08 7.50 -22.26
C HIS A 421 17.48 7.34 -20.81
N VAL A 422 17.13 8.31 -20.00
CA VAL A 422 17.39 8.36 -18.56
C VAL A 422 16.10 8.49 -17.78
N LEU A 423 16.16 8.20 -16.47
CA LEU A 423 15.06 8.45 -15.56
C LEU A 423 15.37 9.68 -14.70
N LEU A 424 14.40 10.56 -14.59
CA LEU A 424 14.48 11.77 -13.80
C LEU A 424 13.43 11.77 -12.71
N ARG A 425 13.76 12.36 -11.56
CA ARG A 425 12.79 12.69 -10.52
C ARG A 425 12.87 14.15 -10.13
N GLN A 426 11.78 14.69 -9.60
CA GLN A 426 11.77 16.05 -9.08
C GLN A 426 12.05 16.02 -7.57
N GLN A 427 12.96 16.86 -7.13
CA GLN A 427 13.27 17.03 -5.71
C GLN A 427 13.46 18.54 -5.44
N ASN A 428 12.67 19.11 -4.53
CA ASN A 428 12.68 20.55 -4.21
C ASN A 428 12.60 21.43 -5.46
N ASP A 429 11.66 21.11 -6.34
CA ASP A 429 11.41 21.78 -7.64
C ASP A 429 12.59 21.73 -8.64
N GLN A 430 13.59 20.92 -8.37
CA GLN A 430 14.72 20.70 -9.28
C GLN A 430 14.69 19.27 -9.86
N TRP A 431 15.03 19.16 -11.13
CA TRP A 431 15.20 17.88 -11.79
C TRP A 431 16.54 17.23 -11.42
N ARG A 432 16.47 15.95 -11.14
CA ARG A 432 17.59 15.14 -10.69
C ARG A 432 17.65 13.84 -11.47
N LEU A 433 18.83 13.48 -11.96
CA LEU A 433 19.08 12.16 -12.53
C LEU A 433 18.79 11.08 -11.47
N SER A 434 18.10 10.04 -11.87
CA SER A 434 17.70 8.96 -10.97
C SER A 434 17.73 7.62 -11.69
N GLN A 435 17.40 6.57 -10.99
CA GLN A 435 17.30 5.20 -11.49
C GLN A 435 16.35 4.40 -10.62
N VAL A 436 15.81 3.29 -11.14
CA VAL A 436 14.98 2.38 -10.35
C VAL A 436 15.83 1.71 -9.28
N PRO A 437 15.52 1.82 -7.99
CA PRO A 437 16.30 1.17 -6.94
C PRO A 437 16.36 -0.35 -7.12
N GLN A 438 17.54 -0.94 -6.97
CA GLN A 438 17.71 -2.39 -6.94
C GLN A 438 17.52 -2.99 -5.55
N ALA A 439 17.86 -2.23 -4.51
CA ALA A 439 17.58 -2.65 -3.15
C ALA A 439 16.07 -2.57 -2.89
N SER A 440 15.59 -3.48 -2.08
CA SER A 440 14.21 -3.54 -1.62
C SER A 440 14.11 -3.06 -0.18
N SER A 441 12.94 -2.59 0.22
CA SER A 441 12.66 -2.15 1.59
C SER A 441 11.23 -2.49 1.97
N ALA A 442 10.99 -2.55 3.27
CA ALA A 442 9.66 -2.69 3.84
C ALA A 442 9.55 -1.83 5.09
N ILE A 443 8.39 -1.22 5.29
CA ILE A 443 8.04 -0.47 6.50
C ILE A 443 6.66 -0.87 6.96
N VAL A 444 6.52 -1.07 8.27
CA VAL A 444 5.24 -1.35 8.91
C VAL A 444 5.18 -0.66 10.27
N ALA A 445 4.03 -0.06 10.54
CA ALA A 445 3.70 0.58 11.81
C ALA A 445 2.40 0.00 12.35
N ILE A 446 2.41 -0.38 13.63
CA ILE A 446 1.23 -0.90 14.33
C ILE A 446 0.98 -0.13 15.63
N ASP A 447 -0.28 -0.11 16.02
CA ASP A 447 -0.71 0.32 17.35
C ASP A 447 -0.41 -0.82 18.34
N PRO A 448 0.45 -0.59 19.35
CA PRO A 448 0.79 -1.64 20.32
C PRO A 448 -0.38 -2.07 21.20
N HIS A 449 -1.40 -1.23 21.36
CA HIS A 449 -2.52 -1.51 22.27
C HIS A 449 -3.52 -2.52 21.71
N ASN A 450 -3.70 -2.55 20.38
CA ASN A 450 -4.73 -3.37 19.74
C ASN A 450 -4.29 -4.10 18.48
N GLY A 451 -3.07 -3.86 17.98
CA GLY A 451 -2.55 -4.48 16.77
C GLY A 451 -3.00 -3.84 15.46
N ALA A 452 -3.73 -2.73 15.48
CA ALA A 452 -4.15 -2.04 14.25
C ALA A 452 -2.94 -1.60 13.41
N ILE A 453 -2.89 -2.02 12.16
CA ILE A 453 -1.85 -1.59 11.22
C ILE A 453 -2.14 -0.15 10.79
N ARG A 454 -1.27 0.79 11.18
CA ARG A 454 -1.43 2.23 10.88
C ARG A 454 -0.84 2.61 9.53
N SER A 455 0.21 1.92 9.09
CA SER A 455 0.79 2.03 7.75
C SER A 455 1.55 0.76 7.38
N LEU A 456 1.58 0.44 6.07
CA LEU A 456 2.30 -0.71 5.55
C LEU A 456 2.73 -0.47 4.10
N VAL A 457 4.03 -0.61 3.83
CA VAL A 457 4.60 -0.54 2.47
C VAL A 457 5.53 -1.72 2.26
N GLY A 458 5.16 -2.62 1.35
CA GLY A 458 5.88 -3.89 1.10
C GLY A 458 6.99 -3.84 0.06
N GLY A 459 7.29 -2.65 -0.51
CA GLY A 459 8.32 -2.49 -1.52
C GLY A 459 8.32 -1.11 -2.16
N TYR A 460 9.29 -0.86 -3.04
CA TYR A 460 9.43 0.41 -3.75
C TYR A 460 8.22 0.75 -4.63
N SER A 461 7.77 -0.23 -5.44
CA SER A 461 6.63 -0.07 -6.34
C SER A 461 5.84 -1.38 -6.45
N PHE A 462 4.54 -1.30 -6.25
CA PHE A 462 3.63 -2.45 -6.38
C PHE A 462 3.48 -2.91 -7.84
N SER A 463 3.54 -1.98 -8.80
CA SER A 463 3.47 -2.32 -10.22
C SER A 463 4.67 -3.13 -10.71
N GLN A 464 5.83 -2.97 -10.06
CA GLN A 464 7.03 -3.74 -10.37
C GLN A 464 7.11 -5.06 -9.60
N SER A 465 6.64 -5.08 -8.35
CA SER A 465 6.64 -6.27 -7.50
C SER A 465 5.47 -6.26 -6.55
N GLN A 466 4.55 -7.21 -6.75
CA GLN A 466 3.40 -7.41 -5.86
C GLN A 466 3.77 -8.20 -4.59
N PHE A 467 5.01 -8.70 -4.51
CA PHE A 467 5.50 -9.41 -3.33
C PHE A 467 5.56 -8.48 -2.12
N ASN A 468 4.66 -8.73 -1.16
CA ASN A 468 4.56 -7.94 0.05
C ASN A 468 5.62 -8.37 1.07
N ARG A 469 6.74 -7.67 1.11
CA ARG A 469 7.86 -8.02 1.98
C ARG A 469 7.54 -7.88 3.46
N VAL A 470 6.51 -7.10 3.82
CA VAL A 470 6.08 -6.97 5.22
C VAL A 470 5.52 -8.27 5.76
N THR A 471 4.78 -9.03 4.95
CA THR A 471 4.06 -10.24 5.38
C THR A 471 4.67 -11.54 4.84
N GLN A 472 5.46 -11.47 3.76
CA GLN A 472 5.91 -12.65 3.02
C GLN A 472 7.42 -12.88 3.06
N ALA A 473 8.24 -11.82 3.29
CA ALA A 473 9.69 -11.95 3.28
C ALA A 473 10.23 -12.32 4.65
N LYS A 474 10.56 -13.59 4.87
CA LYS A 474 11.30 -14.05 6.05
C LYS A 474 12.79 -13.78 5.84
N ARG A 475 13.33 -12.85 6.62
CA ARG A 475 14.71 -12.39 6.53
C ARG A 475 15.42 -12.47 7.88
N GLN A 476 16.71 -12.73 7.88
CA GLN A 476 17.48 -12.76 9.12
C GLN A 476 17.44 -11.41 9.83
N VAL A 477 17.01 -11.43 11.11
CA VAL A 477 16.74 -10.19 11.86
C VAL A 477 17.99 -9.54 12.46
N GLY A 478 19.14 -10.24 12.43
CA GLY A 478 20.37 -9.76 13.03
C GLY A 478 20.16 -9.34 14.49
N SER A 479 20.83 -8.29 14.89
CA SER A 479 20.77 -7.83 16.29
C SER A 479 19.39 -7.37 16.78
N ASN A 480 18.34 -7.36 15.94
CA ASN A 480 16.97 -7.07 16.40
C ASN A 480 16.39 -8.17 17.28
N ILE A 481 16.95 -9.38 17.29
CA ILE A 481 16.56 -10.45 18.21
C ILE A 481 17.01 -10.20 19.65
N LYS A 482 18.03 -9.38 19.87
CA LYS A 482 18.67 -9.23 21.19
C LYS A 482 17.73 -8.79 22.30
N PRO A 483 16.79 -7.83 22.14
CA PRO A 483 15.84 -7.47 23.18
C PRO A 483 15.10 -8.70 23.76
N PHE A 484 14.70 -9.63 22.89
CA PHE A 484 14.00 -10.84 23.29
C PHE A 484 14.90 -11.82 24.06
N ILE A 485 16.18 -11.95 23.64
CA ILE A 485 17.19 -12.75 24.37
C ILE A 485 17.44 -12.16 25.76
N TYR A 486 17.53 -10.82 25.85
CA TYR A 486 17.75 -10.10 27.10
C TYR A 486 16.50 -10.17 27.98
N SER A 487 15.31 -10.11 27.42
CA SER A 487 14.07 -10.36 28.14
C SER A 487 14.04 -11.74 28.79
N ALA A 488 14.43 -12.78 28.06
CA ALA A 488 14.58 -14.12 28.61
C ALA A 488 15.62 -14.18 29.74
N ALA A 489 16.74 -13.49 29.59
CA ALA A 489 17.76 -13.42 30.62
C ALA A 489 17.24 -12.76 31.93
N LEU A 490 16.42 -11.69 31.82
CA LEU A 490 15.75 -11.08 32.96
C LEU A 490 14.75 -12.01 33.65
N GLU A 491 14.09 -12.93 32.91
CA GLU A 491 13.25 -13.96 33.53
C GLU A 491 14.05 -15.05 34.27
N HIS A 492 15.30 -15.26 33.87
CA HIS A 492 16.19 -16.25 34.47
C HIS A 492 17.18 -15.67 35.48
N GLY A 493 16.81 -14.54 36.12
CA GLY A 493 17.54 -13.99 37.27
C GLY A 493 18.70 -13.04 36.94
N HIS A 494 18.98 -12.79 35.68
CA HIS A 494 19.89 -11.70 35.28
C HIS A 494 19.20 -10.36 35.47
N THR A 495 20.00 -9.30 35.73
CA THR A 495 19.52 -7.91 35.86
C THR A 495 20.22 -6.99 34.88
N LEU A 496 19.69 -5.79 34.67
CA LEU A 496 20.36 -4.80 33.84
C LEU A 496 21.72 -4.35 34.41
N ALA A 497 21.93 -4.53 35.71
CA ALA A 497 23.20 -4.27 36.41
C ALA A 497 24.19 -5.45 36.35
N THR A 498 23.73 -6.65 35.97
CA THR A 498 24.61 -7.84 35.88
C THR A 498 25.81 -7.54 34.99
N ILE A 499 27.01 -7.83 35.50
CA ILE A 499 28.27 -7.66 34.77
C ILE A 499 28.52 -8.89 33.92
N MET A 500 28.74 -8.70 32.65
CA MET A 500 29.14 -9.73 31.68
C MET A 500 30.43 -9.34 31.00
N ASN A 501 31.34 -10.33 30.79
CA ASN A 501 32.61 -10.07 30.16
C ASN A 501 32.48 -9.94 28.63
N ASP A 502 32.74 -8.76 28.09
CA ASP A 502 32.81 -8.52 26.64
C ASP A 502 34.28 -8.79 26.19
N ALA A 503 34.68 -10.06 26.13
CA ALA A 503 35.99 -10.53 25.69
C ALA A 503 35.84 -11.61 24.62
N PRO A 504 36.82 -11.77 23.71
CA PRO A 504 36.73 -12.76 22.61
C PRO A 504 36.33 -14.15 23.07
N ILE A 505 35.53 -14.85 22.29
CA ILE A 505 35.16 -16.23 22.47
C ILE A 505 35.83 -17.08 21.40
N HIS A 506 36.61 -18.08 21.83
CA HIS A 506 37.21 -19.09 20.97
C HIS A 506 36.63 -20.44 21.34
N GLN A 507 35.86 -21.06 20.44
CA GLN A 507 35.29 -22.38 20.64
C GLN A 507 35.57 -23.24 19.42
N TRP A 508 36.14 -24.42 19.65
CA TRP A 508 36.30 -25.42 18.60
C TRP A 508 34.99 -26.11 18.32
N ASP A 509 34.54 -26.06 17.08
CA ASP A 509 33.40 -26.84 16.60
C ASP A 509 33.94 -28.15 16.04
N SER A 510 33.76 -29.23 16.80
CA SER A 510 34.22 -30.58 16.44
C SER A 510 33.52 -31.15 15.20
N ASN A 511 32.30 -30.69 14.92
CA ASN A 511 31.51 -31.17 13.77
C ASN A 511 31.89 -30.45 12.48
N ALA A 512 32.17 -29.16 12.56
CA ALA A 512 32.59 -28.34 11.41
C ALA A 512 34.14 -28.34 11.18
N GLY A 513 34.94 -28.82 12.15
CA GLY A 513 36.38 -28.84 12.08
C GLY A 513 37.01 -27.44 12.09
N ILE A 514 36.25 -26.41 12.48
CA ILE A 514 36.71 -25.01 12.53
C ILE A 514 36.43 -24.40 13.90
N ALA A 515 37.18 -23.35 14.24
CA ALA A 515 36.89 -22.59 15.46
C ALA A 515 35.79 -21.56 15.20
N TRP A 516 34.68 -21.67 15.95
CA TRP A 516 33.68 -20.62 15.95
C TRP A 516 34.13 -19.44 16.81
N ARG A 517 34.25 -18.25 16.18
CA ARG A 517 34.82 -17.04 16.81
C ARG A 517 33.87 -15.86 16.58
N PRO A 518 32.76 -15.73 17.34
CA PRO A 518 31.88 -14.58 17.23
C PRO A 518 32.62 -13.29 17.61
N LYS A 519 32.51 -12.27 16.72
CA LYS A 519 33.16 -10.97 16.94
C LYS A 519 32.08 -9.89 17.18
N ASN A 520 32.46 -8.85 17.94
CA ASN A 520 31.68 -7.62 17.98
C ASN A 520 31.76 -6.89 16.62
N SER A 521 30.84 -6.00 16.33
CA SER A 521 30.88 -5.14 15.15
C SER A 521 30.72 -3.66 15.58
N PRO A 522 31.81 -2.84 15.51
CA PRO A 522 33.20 -3.20 15.23
C PRO A 522 33.80 -4.17 16.25
N ALA A 523 34.92 -4.81 15.90
CA ALA A 523 35.62 -5.80 16.74
C ALA A 523 36.36 -5.14 17.93
N VAL A 524 35.62 -4.39 18.74
CA VAL A 524 36.07 -3.72 19.96
C VAL A 524 35.47 -4.42 21.18
N TYR A 525 36.30 -4.72 22.15
CA TYR A 525 35.89 -5.42 23.36
C TYR A 525 36.12 -4.51 24.57
N ASP A 526 35.05 -4.37 25.38
CA ASP A 526 35.01 -3.42 26.51
C ASP A 526 35.34 -4.10 27.87
N GLY A 527 35.60 -5.43 27.86
CA GLY A 527 35.84 -6.18 29.09
C GLY A 527 34.56 -6.37 29.91
N PRO A 528 34.60 -6.32 31.26
CA PRO A 528 33.41 -6.40 32.09
C PRO A 528 32.48 -5.19 31.90
N ILE A 529 31.28 -5.41 31.38
CA ILE A 529 30.26 -4.36 31.18
C ILE A 529 28.88 -4.81 31.69
N ARG A 530 28.02 -3.86 31.98
CA ARG A 530 26.66 -4.15 32.40
C ARG A 530 25.80 -4.64 31.24
N VAL A 531 24.83 -5.52 31.54
CA VAL A 531 23.86 -6.02 30.58
C VAL A 531 23.14 -4.87 29.84
N ARG A 532 22.73 -3.78 30.56
CA ARG A 532 22.16 -2.57 29.95
C ARG A 532 23.07 -2.00 28.84
N GLU A 533 24.31 -1.78 29.15
CA GLU A 533 25.29 -1.22 28.22
C GLU A 533 25.54 -2.15 27.03
N ALA A 534 25.64 -3.44 27.29
CA ALA A 534 25.83 -4.45 26.25
C ALA A 534 24.67 -4.49 25.25
N LEU A 535 23.41 -4.35 25.71
CA LEU A 535 22.23 -4.24 24.85
C LEU A 535 22.27 -2.95 24.04
N ALA A 536 22.52 -1.82 24.67
CA ALA A 536 22.56 -0.50 24.04
C ALA A 536 23.66 -0.37 22.96
N LYS A 537 24.83 -0.93 23.22
CA LYS A 537 25.96 -1.01 22.28
C LYS A 537 25.85 -2.20 21.33
N SER A 538 24.82 -3.06 21.49
CA SER A 538 24.58 -4.25 20.67
C SER A 538 25.74 -5.25 20.64
N LYS A 539 26.41 -5.50 21.77
CA LYS A 539 27.56 -6.39 21.88
C LYS A 539 27.20 -7.85 21.56
N ASN A 540 27.89 -8.42 20.58
CA ASN A 540 27.65 -9.78 20.12
C ASN A 540 28.07 -10.83 21.14
N VAL A 541 29.29 -10.66 21.65
CA VAL A 541 29.87 -11.64 22.57
C VAL A 541 29.09 -11.74 23.87
N VAL A 542 28.60 -10.63 24.41
CA VAL A 542 27.75 -10.63 25.60
C VAL A 542 26.42 -11.33 25.33
N SER A 543 25.82 -11.14 24.15
CA SER A 543 24.56 -11.81 23.79
C SER A 543 24.73 -13.34 23.71
N VAL A 544 25.86 -13.81 23.16
CA VAL A 544 26.24 -15.24 23.18
C VAL A 544 26.38 -15.77 24.61
N ARG A 545 27.07 -15.03 25.49
CA ARG A 545 27.23 -15.44 26.88
C ARG A 545 25.90 -15.47 27.65
N LEU A 546 25.01 -14.53 27.41
CA LEU A 546 23.66 -14.55 27.99
C LEU A 546 22.86 -15.75 27.51
N LEU A 547 22.88 -16.05 26.20
CA LEU A 547 22.20 -17.23 25.66
C LEU A 547 22.74 -18.52 26.31
N ARG A 548 24.06 -18.64 26.48
CA ARG A 548 24.68 -19.79 27.17
C ARG A 548 24.27 -19.89 28.64
N ALA A 549 24.18 -18.75 29.33
CA ALA A 549 23.80 -18.73 30.75
C ALA A 549 22.32 -19.11 30.96
N VAL A 550 21.43 -18.72 30.05
CA VAL A 550 20.00 -19.05 30.10
C VAL A 550 19.70 -20.45 29.54
N GLY A 551 20.45 -20.86 28.54
CA GLY A 551 20.24 -22.10 27.78
C GLY A 551 19.33 -21.91 26.57
N ILE A 552 19.69 -22.58 25.47
CA ILE A 552 19.01 -22.40 24.17
C ILE A 552 17.52 -22.78 24.20
N ASP A 553 17.14 -23.81 24.94
CA ASP A 553 15.77 -24.28 25.03
C ASP A 553 14.86 -23.27 25.75
N ASN A 554 15.37 -22.69 26.84
CA ASN A 554 14.67 -21.62 27.56
C ASN A 554 14.50 -20.37 26.68
N ILE A 555 15.54 -20.02 25.94
CA ILE A 555 15.46 -18.89 24.98
C ILE A 555 14.38 -19.15 23.92
N ILE A 556 14.38 -20.32 23.28
CA ILE A 556 13.41 -20.67 22.24
C ILE A 556 11.98 -20.65 22.82
N THR A 557 11.78 -21.28 23.99
CA THR A 557 10.47 -21.26 24.68
C THR A 557 10.01 -19.85 24.99
N HIS A 558 10.93 -18.97 25.40
CA HIS A 558 10.62 -17.56 25.64
C HIS A 558 10.26 -16.81 24.35
N LEU A 559 11.00 -17.03 23.26
CA LEU A 559 10.75 -16.41 21.95
C LEU A 559 9.39 -16.82 21.36
N GLN A 560 8.96 -18.07 21.58
CA GLN A 560 7.65 -18.54 21.13
C GLN A 560 6.49 -17.78 21.75
N ARG A 561 6.64 -17.26 22.97
CA ARG A 561 5.59 -16.43 23.62
C ARG A 561 5.31 -15.15 22.84
N PHE A 562 6.29 -14.63 22.08
CA PHE A 562 6.13 -13.46 21.22
C PHE A 562 5.49 -13.79 19.86
N GLY A 563 4.97 -15.01 19.67
CA GLY A 563 4.37 -15.47 18.44
C GLY A 563 5.37 -15.96 17.37
N PHE A 564 6.67 -16.06 17.71
CA PHE A 564 7.66 -16.52 16.73
C PHE A 564 7.59 -18.03 16.53
N THR A 565 7.54 -18.45 15.27
CA THR A 565 7.40 -19.86 14.91
C THR A 565 8.70 -20.63 15.18
N PRO A 566 8.67 -21.80 15.83
CA PRO A 566 9.88 -22.56 16.18
C PRO A 566 10.78 -22.93 15.02
N SER A 567 10.21 -23.19 13.83
CA SER A 567 10.98 -23.50 12.62
C SER A 567 11.85 -22.35 12.13
N ASP A 568 11.53 -21.11 12.52
CA ASP A 568 12.26 -19.91 12.14
C ASP A 568 13.38 -19.56 13.15
N LEU A 569 13.47 -20.33 14.23
CA LEU A 569 14.40 -20.13 15.34
C LEU A 569 15.49 -21.24 15.36
N PRO A 570 16.69 -21.00 14.81
CA PRO A 570 17.75 -22.00 14.81
C PRO A 570 18.16 -22.40 16.24
N ARG A 571 18.25 -23.71 16.52
CA ARG A 571 18.60 -24.25 17.84
C ARG A 571 20.12 -24.29 18.04
N ASN A 572 20.76 -23.13 17.92
CA ASN A 572 22.20 -22.98 18.14
C ASN A 572 22.54 -21.55 18.60
N GLU A 573 23.77 -21.31 18.97
CA GLU A 573 24.23 -20.04 19.55
C GLU A 573 24.15 -18.85 18.58
N THR A 574 24.08 -19.09 17.27
CA THR A 574 23.95 -18.01 16.27
C THR A 574 22.60 -17.29 16.40
N LEU A 575 21.61 -17.92 17.06
CA LEU A 575 20.33 -17.29 17.39
C LEU A 575 20.52 -15.98 18.15
N SER A 576 21.49 -15.92 19.10
CA SER A 576 21.81 -14.68 19.84
C SER A 576 22.36 -13.55 18.97
N LEU A 577 22.81 -13.88 17.76
CA LEU A 577 23.35 -12.94 16.77
C LEU A 577 22.33 -12.60 15.67
N GLY A 578 21.13 -13.25 15.71
CA GLY A 578 20.03 -12.94 14.82
C GLY A 578 19.95 -13.79 13.57
N SER A 579 20.30 -15.08 13.67
CA SER A 579 20.06 -16.05 12.60
C SER A 579 18.60 -16.48 12.48
N ALA A 580 17.70 -16.03 13.38
CA ALA A 580 16.26 -16.18 13.22
C ALA A 580 15.79 -15.44 11.96
N SER A 581 14.84 -16.05 11.22
CA SER A 581 14.28 -15.48 9.99
C SER A 581 12.81 -15.11 10.23
N LEU A 582 12.52 -13.81 10.34
CA LEU A 582 11.19 -13.29 10.61
C LEU A 582 10.77 -12.30 9.52
N THR A 583 9.47 -12.14 9.34
CA THR A 583 8.90 -11.04 8.56
C THR A 583 8.94 -9.72 9.34
N PRO A 584 8.93 -8.56 8.66
CA PRO A 584 8.78 -7.27 9.34
C PRO A 584 7.55 -7.19 10.24
N LEU A 585 6.43 -7.82 9.86
CA LEU A 585 5.20 -7.83 10.65
C LEU A 585 5.36 -8.66 11.94
N GLU A 586 5.94 -9.87 11.86
CA GLU A 586 6.22 -10.67 13.04
C GLU A 586 7.15 -9.93 14.01
N LEU A 587 8.18 -9.27 13.47
CA LEU A 587 9.15 -8.55 14.29
C LEU A 587 8.53 -7.33 14.97
N VAL A 588 7.75 -6.48 14.27
CA VAL A 588 7.10 -5.32 14.87
C VAL A 588 6.08 -5.72 15.93
N THR A 589 5.36 -6.84 15.71
CA THR A 589 4.42 -7.41 16.69
C THR A 589 5.14 -7.80 17.97
N GLY A 590 6.30 -8.45 17.85
CA GLY A 590 7.14 -8.76 19.00
C GLY A 590 7.62 -7.50 19.75
N TYR A 591 7.97 -6.43 19.02
CA TYR A 591 8.36 -5.15 19.64
C TYR A 591 7.18 -4.43 20.32
N ALA A 592 5.97 -4.60 19.81
CA ALA A 592 4.75 -4.06 20.44
C ALA A 592 4.53 -4.63 21.86
N VAL A 593 4.93 -5.86 22.12
CA VAL A 593 4.89 -6.48 23.47
C VAL A 593 5.71 -5.67 24.48
N PHE A 594 6.85 -5.12 24.05
CA PHE A 594 7.66 -4.24 24.92
C PHE A 594 7.07 -2.85 25.08
N ALA A 595 6.23 -2.39 24.15
CA ALA A 595 5.59 -1.07 24.21
C ALA A 595 4.35 -1.05 25.10
N ASN A 596 3.62 -2.17 25.20
CA ASN A 596 2.28 -2.24 25.75
C ASN A 596 2.17 -2.95 27.12
N GLY A 597 3.28 -3.19 27.80
CA GLY A 597 3.26 -3.84 29.14
C GLY A 597 3.29 -5.37 29.10
N GLY A 598 3.66 -5.97 27.99
CA GLY A 598 3.91 -7.42 27.88
C GLY A 598 2.80 -8.23 27.22
N TYR A 599 1.85 -7.61 26.55
CA TYR A 599 0.71 -8.24 25.90
C TYR A 599 0.98 -8.53 24.42
N LEU A 600 0.62 -9.72 23.95
CA LEU A 600 0.72 -10.10 22.54
C LEU A 600 -0.58 -9.74 21.82
N VAL A 601 -0.55 -8.69 21.00
CA VAL A 601 -1.66 -8.29 20.15
C VAL A 601 -1.60 -8.97 18.78
N THR A 602 -2.74 -9.10 18.12
CA THR A 602 -2.83 -9.66 16.76
C THR A 602 -2.95 -8.53 15.74
N PRO A 603 -1.99 -8.39 14.81
CA PRO A 603 -2.10 -7.38 13.77
C PRO A 603 -3.31 -7.59 12.86
N TYR A 604 -4.03 -6.52 12.54
CA TYR A 604 -5.16 -6.55 11.62
C TYR A 604 -5.24 -5.29 10.77
N VAL A 605 -5.93 -5.38 9.64
CA VAL A 605 -6.03 -4.28 8.66
C VAL A 605 -7.46 -3.88 8.36
N ILE A 606 -8.44 -4.80 8.45
CA ILE A 606 -9.86 -4.49 8.22
C ILE A 606 -10.48 -4.12 9.57
N GLU A 607 -11.01 -2.90 9.65
CA GLU A 607 -11.71 -2.41 10.85
C GLU A 607 -13.19 -2.73 10.79
N LYS A 608 -13.84 -2.40 9.66
CA LYS A 608 -15.27 -2.69 9.45
C LYS A 608 -15.60 -2.90 7.97
N ILE A 609 -16.70 -3.57 7.73
CA ILE A 609 -17.27 -3.80 6.39
C ILE A 609 -18.72 -3.35 6.43
N LEU A 610 -19.08 -2.50 5.47
CA LEU A 610 -20.46 -2.05 5.29
C LEU A 610 -21.01 -2.62 3.97
N SER A 611 -22.35 -2.77 3.89
CA SER A 611 -23.06 -3.03 2.64
C SER A 611 -23.02 -1.79 1.72
N GLU A 612 -23.56 -1.91 0.51
CA GLU A 612 -23.75 -0.78 -0.42
C GLU A 612 -24.65 0.31 0.19
N GLU A 613 -25.64 -0.09 0.97
CA GLU A 613 -26.60 0.78 1.66
C GLU A 613 -26.04 1.41 2.94
N GLY A 614 -24.81 1.03 3.34
CA GLY A 614 -24.15 1.53 4.55
C GLY A 614 -24.47 0.74 5.82
N GLU A 615 -25.09 -0.43 5.70
CA GLU A 615 -25.35 -1.31 6.85
C GLU A 615 -24.07 -2.00 7.31
N LEU A 616 -23.89 -2.13 8.61
CA LEU A 616 -22.72 -2.77 9.21
C LEU A 616 -22.83 -4.29 9.08
N LEU A 617 -21.94 -4.90 8.23
CA LEU A 617 -21.84 -6.33 8.04
C LEU A 617 -20.80 -7.00 8.92
N TYR A 618 -19.73 -6.27 9.24
CA TYR A 618 -18.64 -6.77 10.06
C TYR A 618 -17.96 -5.61 10.79
N GLN A 619 -17.67 -5.83 12.07
CA GLN A 619 -16.82 -4.96 12.89
C GLN A 619 -15.73 -5.82 13.53
N HIS A 620 -14.47 -5.45 13.31
CA HIS A 620 -13.38 -6.15 13.98
C HIS A 620 -13.41 -5.85 15.48
N ASN A 621 -13.32 -6.90 16.31
CA ASN A 621 -13.17 -6.78 17.74
C ASN A 621 -11.72 -7.14 18.12
N PRO A 622 -10.80 -6.17 18.25
CA PRO A 622 -9.40 -6.44 18.49
C PRO A 622 -9.16 -7.03 19.88
N VAL A 623 -8.15 -7.88 19.96
CA VAL A 623 -7.58 -8.29 21.23
C VAL A 623 -6.71 -7.16 21.74
N ALA A 624 -7.06 -6.53 22.86
CA ALA A 624 -6.39 -5.33 23.35
C ALA A 624 -5.46 -5.60 24.54
N ALA A 625 -4.33 -4.89 24.57
CA ALA A 625 -3.47 -4.78 25.73
C ALA A 625 -4.13 -3.87 26.78
N CYS A 626 -4.79 -4.44 27.73
CA CYS A 626 -5.59 -3.71 28.72
C CYS A 626 -5.24 -4.17 30.13
N GLN A 627 -4.82 -3.22 30.98
CA GLN A 627 -4.71 -3.46 32.42
C GLN A 627 -6.07 -3.22 33.09
N GLY A 628 -6.69 -4.29 33.57
CA GLY A 628 -7.94 -4.21 34.35
C GLY A 628 -9.21 -4.14 33.51
N CYS A 629 -9.20 -4.60 32.27
CA CYS A 629 -10.42 -4.96 31.55
C CYS A 629 -11.10 -6.10 32.28
N ASP A 630 -12.40 -5.99 32.54
CA ASP A 630 -13.17 -7.04 33.17
C ASP A 630 -13.09 -8.32 32.33
N THR A 631 -12.30 -9.27 32.83
CA THR A 631 -12.31 -10.66 32.37
C THR A 631 -13.61 -11.29 32.82
N THR A 632 -14.69 -11.10 32.10
CA THR A 632 -15.76 -12.09 32.15
C THR A 632 -15.15 -13.39 31.68
N PRO A 633 -15.17 -14.49 32.46
CA PRO A 633 -14.61 -15.76 32.01
C PRO A 633 -15.33 -16.14 30.72
N ALA A 634 -14.61 -16.19 29.62
CA ALA A 634 -15.12 -16.83 28.42
C ALA A 634 -15.41 -18.28 28.83
N GLU A 635 -16.69 -18.66 28.88
CA GLU A 635 -17.08 -20.05 28.87
C GLU A 635 -16.26 -20.69 27.74
N GLN A 636 -15.60 -21.80 28.09
CA GLN A 636 -14.81 -22.60 27.15
C GLN A 636 -15.69 -22.97 25.96
N GLN A 637 -15.68 -22.16 24.94
CA GLN A 637 -16.11 -22.58 23.62
C GLN A 637 -15.01 -23.51 23.12
N THR A 638 -15.32 -24.81 23.28
CA THR A 638 -14.62 -25.91 22.63
C THR A 638 -14.31 -25.48 21.21
N ALA A 639 -13.04 -25.66 20.80
CA ALA A 639 -12.57 -25.50 19.45
C ALA A 639 -13.54 -26.19 18.48
N GLU A 640 -14.43 -25.47 17.87
CA GLU A 640 -15.18 -25.93 16.71
C GLU A 640 -14.20 -26.09 15.57
N GLN A 641 -14.11 -27.33 15.10
CA GLN A 641 -13.46 -27.68 13.85
C GLN A 641 -14.02 -26.80 12.72
N PRO A 642 -13.25 -26.52 11.66
CA PRO A 642 -13.73 -25.79 10.49
C PRO A 642 -14.83 -26.61 9.82
N GLY A 643 -16.08 -26.36 10.20
CA GLY A 643 -17.29 -26.88 9.63
C GLY A 643 -17.90 -25.81 8.73
N ASP A 644 -18.04 -26.19 7.48
CA ASP A 644 -18.86 -25.64 6.42
C ASP A 644 -19.11 -24.12 6.41
N ALA A 645 -18.22 -23.42 5.70
CA ALA A 645 -18.40 -22.04 5.32
C ALA A 645 -19.74 -21.80 4.56
N GLU A 646 -20.28 -22.80 3.87
CA GLU A 646 -21.59 -22.78 3.22
C GLU A 646 -22.74 -22.69 4.24
N ALA A 647 -22.68 -23.41 5.36
CA ALA A 647 -23.72 -23.34 6.38
C ALA A 647 -23.73 -22.01 7.15
N GLN A 648 -22.57 -21.37 7.32
CA GLN A 648 -22.46 -20.02 7.91
C GLN A 648 -22.94 -18.95 6.92
N LEU A 649 -22.68 -19.13 5.63
CA LEU A 649 -23.21 -18.26 4.56
C LEU A 649 -24.74 -18.37 4.46
N ASP A 650 -25.32 -19.58 4.50
CA ASP A 650 -26.75 -19.78 4.49
C ASP A 650 -27.43 -19.21 5.75
N GLN A 651 -26.80 -19.26 6.91
CA GLN A 651 -27.30 -18.58 8.10
C GLN A 651 -27.20 -17.06 7.97
N LEU A 652 -26.14 -16.53 7.38
CA LEU A 652 -25.97 -15.09 7.16
C LEU A 652 -27.00 -14.59 6.12
N PHE A 653 -27.20 -15.32 5.03
CA PHE A 653 -28.22 -14.98 4.01
C PHE A 653 -29.65 -15.15 4.52
N ASN A 654 -29.93 -16.14 5.37
CA ASN A 654 -31.25 -16.31 6.00
C ASN A 654 -31.51 -15.26 7.10
N THR A 655 -30.46 -14.69 7.72
CA THR A 655 -30.60 -13.55 8.65
C THR A 655 -30.76 -12.22 7.91
N LEU A 656 -30.23 -12.11 6.69
CA LEU A 656 -30.35 -10.93 5.83
C LEU A 656 -31.73 -10.85 5.11
N SER A 657 -32.56 -11.90 5.18
CA SER A 657 -33.87 -11.91 4.52
C SER A 657 -35.07 -11.62 5.43
N LEU A 658 -34.88 -11.24 6.68
CA LEU A 658 -36.00 -10.93 7.59
C LEU A 658 -35.71 -9.71 8.47
N ASP A 659 -36.35 -8.62 8.19
CA ASP A 659 -36.83 -7.51 9.04
C ASP A 659 -36.50 -7.51 10.55
N THR A 660 -35.24 -7.59 10.92
CA THR A 660 -34.84 -7.22 12.28
C THR A 660 -33.53 -6.42 12.21
N PRO A 661 -33.57 -5.09 12.35
CA PRO A 661 -32.35 -4.30 12.48
C PRO A 661 -31.61 -4.76 13.75
N LEU A 662 -30.34 -5.11 13.57
CA LEU A 662 -29.44 -5.33 14.70
C LEU A 662 -29.50 -4.09 15.61
N ASN A 663 -29.98 -4.29 16.83
CA ASN A 663 -30.19 -3.23 17.79
C ASN A 663 -28.83 -2.61 18.11
N GLN A 664 -28.67 -1.31 17.93
CA GLN A 664 -27.42 -0.57 18.24
C GLN A 664 -26.97 -0.77 19.72
N GLN A 665 -27.85 -1.30 20.58
CA GLN A 665 -27.53 -1.65 21.96
C GLN A 665 -26.72 -2.94 22.07
N ASP A 666 -26.86 -3.91 21.14
CA ASP A 666 -26.10 -5.17 21.19
C ASP A 666 -24.63 -4.97 20.74
N ILE A 667 -24.32 -3.88 20.06
CA ILE A 667 -22.96 -3.50 19.64
C ILE A 667 -22.21 -2.81 20.77
N ALA A 668 -22.92 -2.18 21.72
CA ALA A 668 -22.32 -1.40 22.82
C ALA A 668 -21.83 -2.24 24.01
N GLU A 669 -22.15 -3.54 24.07
CA GLU A 669 -21.77 -4.43 25.20
C GLU A 669 -20.75 -5.53 24.82
N GLN A 670 -20.11 -5.45 23.67
CA GLN A 670 -19.02 -6.39 23.40
C GLN A 670 -17.81 -6.03 24.28
N SER A 671 -17.62 -6.81 25.36
CA SER A 671 -16.45 -6.72 26.23
C SER A 671 -15.18 -6.80 25.40
N VAL A 672 -14.27 -5.83 25.53
CA VAL A 672 -12.96 -5.84 24.86
C VAL A 672 -12.23 -7.12 25.26
N LYS A 673 -11.89 -7.96 24.28
CA LYS A 673 -11.14 -9.18 24.52
C LYS A 673 -9.71 -8.82 24.92
N GLN A 674 -9.28 -9.26 26.11
CA GLN A 674 -7.92 -9.00 26.58
C GLN A 674 -6.89 -9.84 25.81
N ALA A 675 -5.78 -9.20 25.42
CA ALA A 675 -4.61 -9.88 24.85
C ALA A 675 -3.92 -10.76 25.91
N GLU A 676 -3.28 -11.83 25.48
CA GLU A 676 -2.45 -12.67 26.37
C GLU A 676 -1.23 -11.88 26.84
N GLN A 677 -1.03 -11.82 28.17
CA GLN A 677 0.20 -11.27 28.72
C GLN A 677 1.31 -12.33 28.67
N VAL A 678 2.22 -12.18 27.73
CA VAL A 678 3.28 -13.16 27.43
C VAL A 678 4.57 -12.96 28.21
N ILE A 679 4.78 -11.75 28.72
CA ILE A 679 5.84 -11.39 29.68
C ILE A 679 5.26 -10.45 30.74
N SER A 680 5.90 -10.40 31.91
CA SER A 680 5.46 -9.48 32.97
C SER A 680 5.65 -8.02 32.56
N GLU A 681 4.80 -7.12 33.08
CA GLU A 681 4.91 -5.68 32.88
C GLU A 681 6.30 -5.17 33.30
N GLN A 682 6.85 -5.71 34.39
CA GLN A 682 8.19 -5.36 34.86
C GLN A 682 9.27 -5.74 33.85
N ASN A 683 9.17 -6.92 33.18
CA ASN A 683 10.11 -7.32 32.16
C ASN A 683 10.01 -6.41 30.93
N SER A 684 8.79 -6.15 30.44
CA SER A 684 8.50 -5.23 29.36
C SER A 684 9.12 -3.85 29.61
N PHE A 685 8.86 -3.27 30.79
CA PHE A 685 9.42 -1.98 31.18
C PHE A 685 10.94 -1.98 31.21
N LEU A 686 11.57 -3.00 31.82
CA LEU A 686 13.03 -3.08 31.91
C LEU A 686 13.70 -3.13 30.54
N ILE A 687 13.13 -3.88 29.62
CA ILE A 687 13.65 -3.94 28.22
C ILE A 687 13.41 -2.61 27.50
N ALA A 688 12.22 -2.02 27.60
CA ALA A 688 11.93 -0.72 27.00
C ALA A 688 12.88 0.36 27.53
N ASP A 689 13.10 0.40 28.85
CA ASP A 689 14.02 1.34 29.47
C ASP A 689 15.48 1.09 29.09
N ALA A 690 15.93 -0.16 29.00
CA ALA A 690 17.25 -0.49 28.49
C ALA A 690 17.43 -0.07 27.03
N LEU A 691 16.39 -0.19 26.19
CA LEU A 691 16.42 0.24 24.80
C LEU A 691 16.44 1.78 24.65
N LYS A 692 15.95 2.55 25.60
CA LYS A 692 16.19 4.01 25.64
C LYS A 692 17.68 4.34 25.71
N SER A 693 18.49 3.48 26.36
CA SER A 693 19.95 3.67 26.40
C SER A 693 20.59 3.46 25.02
N SER A 694 19.95 2.72 24.10
CA SER A 694 20.45 2.64 22.72
C SER A 694 20.32 3.98 21.98
N VAL A 695 19.37 4.81 22.38
CA VAL A 695 19.14 6.18 21.85
C VAL A 695 20.00 7.19 22.59
N TRP A 696 19.93 7.19 23.93
CA TRP A 696 20.49 8.26 24.73
C TRP A 696 21.90 7.99 25.24
N GLY A 697 22.40 6.75 25.12
CA GLY A 697 23.69 6.37 25.66
C GLY A 697 23.69 6.34 27.20
N GLY A 698 24.87 6.58 27.74
CA GLY A 698 25.06 6.61 29.20
C GLY A 698 26.45 7.12 29.59
N GLY A 699 26.73 7.11 30.89
CA GLY A 699 27.99 7.64 31.45
C GLY A 699 28.05 9.16 31.39
N SER A 700 29.26 9.70 31.57
CA SER A 700 29.54 11.15 31.57
C SER A 700 30.67 11.48 30.57
N TRP A 701 30.32 12.26 29.54
CA TRP A 701 31.32 12.75 28.57
C TRP A 701 32.36 13.65 29.23
N GLN A 702 31.97 14.44 30.21
CA GLN A 702 32.86 15.33 30.94
C GLN A 702 33.94 14.57 31.71
N HIS A 703 33.65 13.36 32.15
CA HIS A 703 34.54 12.51 32.93
C HIS A 703 35.13 11.33 32.10
N GLY A 704 34.96 11.35 30.78
CA GLY A 704 35.50 10.34 29.90
C GLY A 704 34.84 8.95 29.99
N THR A 705 33.68 8.82 30.68
CA THR A 705 32.94 7.57 30.80
C THR A 705 31.69 7.56 29.91
N GLY A 706 31.45 8.63 29.12
CA GLY A 706 30.33 8.75 28.22
C GLY A 706 30.42 7.76 27.05
N TRP A 707 29.26 7.23 26.66
CA TRP A 707 29.15 6.36 25.50
C TRP A 707 27.80 6.56 24.79
N ASN A 708 27.78 6.32 23.49
CA ASN A 708 26.58 6.34 22.65
C ASN A 708 26.04 4.94 22.44
N GLY A 709 24.72 4.83 22.37
CA GLY A 709 24.07 3.63 21.82
C GLY A 709 24.04 3.62 20.30
N THR A 710 23.65 2.49 19.71
CA THR A 710 23.63 2.30 18.25
C THR A 710 22.57 3.13 17.53
N ALA A 711 21.54 3.60 18.23
CA ALA A 711 20.43 4.39 17.69
C ALA A 711 20.51 5.89 18.04
N TRP A 712 21.68 6.42 18.41
CA TRP A 712 21.83 7.79 18.90
C TRP A 712 21.27 8.88 17.97
N ARG A 713 21.19 8.63 16.65
CA ARG A 713 20.58 9.58 15.70
C ARG A 713 19.10 9.85 15.94
N VAL A 714 18.39 8.95 16.66
CA VAL A 714 16.98 9.12 17.06
C VAL A 714 16.80 10.33 18.00
N GLN A 715 17.86 10.78 18.69
CA GLN A 715 17.84 11.97 19.55
C GLN A 715 17.36 13.23 18.82
N ARG A 716 17.47 13.29 17.48
CA ARG A 716 16.98 14.44 16.68
C ARG A 716 15.47 14.65 16.80
N LEU A 717 14.70 13.60 17.14
CA LEU A 717 13.26 13.67 17.39
C LEU A 717 12.91 14.33 18.73
N LYS A 718 13.90 14.53 19.61
CA LYS A 718 13.77 15.21 20.92
C LYS A 718 12.72 14.59 21.84
N ARG A 719 12.45 13.27 21.71
CA ARG A 719 11.48 12.49 22.48
C ARG A 719 12.19 11.52 23.42
N ARG A 720 11.82 11.49 24.70
CA ARG A 720 12.41 10.62 25.75
C ARG A 720 11.73 9.25 25.88
N ASP A 721 10.55 9.11 25.32
CA ASP A 721 9.74 7.89 25.36
C ASP A 721 10.05 6.90 24.24
N ILE A 722 11.05 7.17 23.39
CA ILE A 722 11.43 6.28 22.28
C ILE A 722 12.42 5.23 22.76
N SER A 723 12.09 3.97 22.51
CA SER A 723 12.95 2.80 22.66
C SER A 723 13.26 2.23 21.26
N ALA A 724 14.53 1.87 20.98
CA ALA A 724 14.89 1.46 19.63
C ALA A 724 16.04 0.46 19.59
N LYS A 725 16.13 -0.30 18.49
CA LYS A 725 17.19 -1.26 18.21
C LYS A 725 17.55 -1.31 16.73
N THR A 726 18.84 -1.33 16.44
CA THR A 726 19.38 -1.58 15.11
C THR A 726 19.60 -3.09 14.90
N GLY A 727 19.36 -3.56 13.67
CA GLY A 727 19.71 -4.90 13.21
C GLY A 727 20.61 -4.82 11.99
N THR A 728 21.59 -5.69 11.94
CA THR A 728 22.48 -5.86 10.78
C THR A 728 22.93 -7.31 10.77
N THR A 729 22.77 -7.98 9.63
CA THR A 729 23.26 -9.35 9.44
C THR A 729 24.72 -9.34 8.96
N ASN A 730 25.36 -10.51 8.98
CA ASN A 730 26.68 -10.68 8.43
C ASN A 730 26.71 -10.19 6.97
N ASP A 731 27.82 -9.56 6.58
CA ASP A 731 28.05 -9.00 5.25
C ASP A 731 26.99 -7.96 4.85
N SER A 732 26.23 -7.40 5.81
CA SER A 732 25.17 -6.40 5.56
C SER A 732 24.15 -6.82 4.50
N LYS A 733 23.75 -8.09 4.50
CA LYS A 733 22.70 -8.60 3.58
C LYS A 733 21.32 -8.06 3.92
N ASP A 734 21.04 -7.95 5.22
CA ASP A 734 19.83 -7.39 5.78
C ASP A 734 20.16 -6.30 6.78
N THR A 735 19.48 -5.19 6.69
CA THR A 735 19.54 -4.11 7.66
C THR A 735 18.15 -3.79 8.18
N TRP A 736 18.08 -3.59 9.48
CA TRP A 736 16.83 -3.41 10.19
C TRP A 736 16.91 -2.24 11.17
N PHE A 737 15.76 -1.63 11.37
CA PHE A 737 15.57 -0.72 12.48
C PHE A 737 14.16 -0.92 13.04
N SER A 738 14.08 -1.28 14.32
CA SER A 738 12.82 -1.35 15.06
C SER A 738 12.84 -0.39 16.22
N GLY A 739 11.79 0.38 16.38
CA GLY A 739 11.64 1.33 17.47
C GLY A 739 10.18 1.57 17.79
N PHE A 740 9.91 1.98 19.04
CA PHE A 740 8.56 2.20 19.49
C PHE A 740 8.47 3.33 20.53
N THR A 741 7.29 3.92 20.60
CA THR A 741 6.75 4.67 21.72
C THR A 741 5.64 3.83 22.37
N PRO A 742 5.03 4.25 23.49
CA PRO A 742 3.87 3.54 24.02
C PRO A 742 2.71 3.34 23.03
N ASP A 743 2.54 4.27 22.06
CA ASP A 743 1.39 4.29 21.16
C ASP A 743 1.68 3.85 19.73
N LEU A 744 2.95 3.66 19.37
CA LEU A 744 3.33 3.32 17.99
C LEU A 744 4.61 2.47 17.95
N ALA A 745 4.52 1.29 17.35
CA ALA A 745 5.67 0.43 17.07
C ALA A 745 5.93 0.38 15.56
N VAL A 746 7.18 0.57 15.15
CA VAL A 746 7.58 0.68 13.74
C VAL A 746 8.82 -0.14 13.46
N THR A 747 8.77 -0.94 12.38
CA THR A 747 9.93 -1.69 11.88
C THR A 747 10.18 -1.36 10.41
N VAL A 748 11.45 -1.12 10.08
CA VAL A 748 11.96 -0.93 8.72
C VAL A 748 13.00 -2.00 8.42
N TRP A 749 12.89 -2.60 7.25
CA TRP A 749 13.88 -3.51 6.66
C TRP A 749 14.38 -2.95 5.34
N VAL A 750 15.68 -3.13 5.07
CA VAL A 750 16.31 -2.87 3.76
C VAL A 750 17.26 -4.00 3.42
N GLY A 751 17.19 -4.52 2.20
CA GLY A 751 18.02 -5.61 1.69
C GLY A 751 17.75 -5.85 0.20
N PHE A 752 18.35 -6.87 -0.36
CA PHE A 752 18.01 -7.37 -1.69
C PHE A 752 17.08 -8.58 -1.58
N ASP A 753 16.23 -8.81 -2.59
CA ASP A 753 15.42 -10.02 -2.66
C ASP A 753 16.30 -11.27 -2.77
N ASP A 754 17.45 -11.17 -3.44
CA ASP A 754 18.51 -12.18 -3.35
C ASP A 754 19.19 -12.12 -1.99
N ALA A 755 18.90 -13.10 -1.14
CA ALA A 755 19.44 -13.22 0.22
C ALA A 755 20.97 -13.41 0.29
N ASN A 756 21.63 -13.70 -0.83
CA ASN A 756 23.08 -13.84 -0.89
C ASN A 756 23.81 -12.53 -1.18
N ARG A 757 23.10 -11.54 -1.75
CA ARG A 757 23.66 -10.25 -2.13
C ARG A 757 23.80 -9.34 -0.91
N SER A 758 24.98 -8.73 -0.76
CA SER A 758 25.30 -7.72 0.26
C SER A 758 24.78 -6.34 -0.17
N LEU A 759 24.34 -5.52 0.80
CA LEU A 759 24.10 -4.10 0.59
C LEU A 759 25.44 -3.33 0.37
N GLY A 760 26.55 -3.94 0.71
CA GLY A 760 27.88 -3.47 0.40
C GLY A 760 28.35 -2.26 1.21
N ARG A 761 29.13 -1.42 0.55
CA ARG A 761 29.81 -0.27 1.15
C ARG A 761 29.77 0.93 0.22
N ALA A 762 29.34 2.07 0.73
CA ALA A 762 29.46 3.35 0.04
C ALA A 762 30.81 3.98 0.34
N LEU A 763 31.58 4.30 -0.70
CA LEU A 763 32.84 5.05 -0.56
C LEU A 763 32.57 6.54 -0.40
N TRP A 764 33.54 7.27 0.15
CA TRP A 764 33.48 8.72 0.20
C TRP A 764 33.34 9.33 -1.21
N HIS A 765 32.46 10.33 -1.36
CA HIS A 765 32.17 10.98 -2.63
C HIS A 765 32.52 12.46 -2.56
N ALA A 766 33.53 12.91 -3.32
CA ALA A 766 34.05 14.28 -3.21
C ALA A 766 33.00 15.37 -3.46
N ASN A 767 32.02 15.13 -4.35
CA ASN A 767 31.00 16.12 -4.71
C ASN A 767 29.84 16.23 -3.71
N MET A 768 29.70 15.29 -2.75
CA MET A 768 28.51 15.21 -1.88
C MET A 768 28.69 15.88 -0.51
N GLY A 769 29.84 16.53 -0.29
CA GLY A 769 30.10 17.29 0.95
C GLY A 769 30.30 16.42 2.19
N GLN A 770 30.34 17.07 3.35
CA GLN A 770 30.74 16.45 4.63
C GLN A 770 29.65 15.59 5.29
N GLN A 771 28.40 15.81 4.96
CA GLN A 771 27.26 15.14 5.62
C GLN A 771 26.85 13.82 4.99
N GLN A 772 27.63 13.30 4.05
CA GLN A 772 27.31 12.06 3.36
C GLN A 772 27.47 10.82 4.27
N SER A 773 26.72 9.78 3.96
CA SER A 773 26.75 8.49 4.68
C SER A 773 27.70 7.52 3.97
N ALA A 774 29.00 7.61 4.22
CA ALA A 774 30.01 6.68 3.68
C ALA A 774 30.36 5.55 4.67
N GLY A 775 30.77 4.38 4.15
CA GLY A 775 31.14 3.19 4.90
C GLY A 775 30.23 1.99 4.65
N THR A 776 30.47 0.88 5.34
CA THR A 776 29.66 -0.36 5.25
C THR A 776 28.22 -0.11 5.67
N GLU A 777 27.27 -0.66 4.92
CA GLU A 777 25.85 -0.51 5.20
C GLU A 777 25.46 -1.23 6.49
N SER A 778 24.55 -0.63 7.25
CA SER A 778 24.10 -1.15 8.56
C SER A 778 22.72 -0.61 8.91
N GLY A 779 22.04 -1.21 9.89
CA GLY A 779 20.74 -0.75 10.34
C GLY A 779 20.70 0.74 10.70
N ALA A 780 21.75 1.27 11.34
CA ALA A 780 21.87 2.68 11.68
C ALA A 780 22.13 3.61 10.49
N ARG A 781 22.57 3.09 9.35
CA ARG A 781 22.92 3.86 8.15
C ARG A 781 21.87 3.69 7.06
N THR A 782 21.27 2.50 6.96
CA THR A 782 20.43 2.10 5.84
C THR A 782 18.94 2.06 6.21
N ALA A 783 18.55 1.45 7.33
CA ALA A 783 17.13 1.33 7.72
C ALA A 783 16.66 2.50 8.61
N LEU A 784 17.49 2.99 9.53
CA LEU A 784 17.16 4.08 10.43
C LEU A 784 16.71 5.37 9.73
N PRO A 785 17.30 5.83 8.59
CA PRO A 785 16.84 7.07 7.95
C PRO A 785 15.36 7.03 7.55
N ALA A 786 14.88 5.94 6.93
CA ALA A 786 13.47 5.80 6.60
C ALA A 786 12.57 5.80 7.85
N TRP A 787 13.00 5.10 8.90
CA TRP A 787 12.30 5.10 10.17
C TRP A 787 12.18 6.51 10.77
N LEU A 788 13.28 7.29 10.73
CA LEU A 788 13.30 8.67 11.23
C LEU A 788 12.36 9.58 10.45
N THR A 789 12.43 9.55 9.12
CA THR A 789 11.58 10.35 8.25
C THR A 789 10.10 10.05 8.50
N TYR A 790 9.75 8.77 8.60
CA TYR A 790 8.39 8.36 8.95
C TYR A 790 7.95 8.89 10.31
N MET A 791 8.78 8.72 11.35
CA MET A 791 8.44 9.11 12.72
C MET A 791 8.33 10.64 12.90
N GLU A 792 9.07 11.46 12.14
CA GLU A 792 8.92 12.91 12.14
C GLU A 792 7.50 13.37 11.80
N THR A 793 6.83 12.66 10.89
CA THR A 793 5.44 12.93 10.50
C THR A 793 4.42 12.23 11.39
N ALA A 794 4.72 11.02 11.85
CA ALA A 794 3.77 10.23 12.66
C ALA A 794 3.67 10.72 14.11
N LEU A 795 4.81 11.02 14.76
CA LEU A 795 4.86 11.35 16.19
C LEU A 795 4.03 12.56 16.63
N PRO A 796 3.83 13.64 15.85
CA PRO A 796 2.98 14.75 16.26
C PRO A 796 1.54 14.37 16.63
N GLN A 797 1.07 13.20 16.14
CA GLN A 797 -0.27 12.68 16.46
C GLN A 797 -0.31 11.95 17.83
N TYR A 798 0.85 11.61 18.38
CA TYR A 798 1.00 10.85 19.62
C TYR A 798 1.77 11.71 20.65
N PRO A 799 1.14 12.15 21.74
CA PRO A 799 1.83 12.94 22.76
C PRO A 799 2.95 12.15 23.41
N GLU A 800 4.02 12.83 23.82
CA GLU A 800 5.09 12.19 24.60
C GLU A 800 4.54 11.74 25.94
N GLN A 801 4.76 10.46 26.26
CA GLN A 801 4.29 9.89 27.52
C GLN A 801 5.43 9.74 28.53
N PRO A 802 5.23 10.12 29.78
CA PRO A 802 6.19 9.82 30.83
C PRO A 802 6.31 8.30 31.04
N ALA A 803 7.50 7.84 31.40
CA ALA A 803 7.68 6.44 31.75
C ALA A 803 6.87 6.11 33.00
N ASN A 804 5.87 5.27 32.88
CA ASN A 804 5.11 4.75 33.99
C ASN A 804 5.84 3.53 34.57
N THR A 805 6.40 3.66 35.78
CA THR A 805 7.15 2.55 36.40
C THR A 805 6.16 1.55 36.98
N PRO A 806 6.17 0.25 36.54
CA PRO A 806 5.29 -0.77 37.06
C PRO A 806 5.43 -0.98 38.56
N VAL A 807 4.32 -1.34 39.19
CA VAL A 807 4.30 -1.67 40.64
C VAL A 807 5.25 -2.84 40.93
N GLY A 808 5.99 -2.72 42.03
CA GLY A 808 6.92 -3.74 42.49
C GLY A 808 8.34 -3.61 41.99
N LEU A 809 8.65 -2.74 41.02
CA LEU A 809 10.04 -2.44 40.67
C LEU A 809 10.67 -1.54 41.73
N SER A 810 11.89 -1.87 42.12
CA SER A 810 12.73 -1.05 42.98
C SER A 810 13.79 -0.30 42.17
N SER A 811 14.07 0.94 42.51
CA SER A 811 15.15 1.72 41.89
C SER A 811 16.23 2.01 42.96
N VAL A 812 17.41 1.40 42.76
CA VAL A 812 18.52 1.57 43.71
C VAL A 812 19.76 2.09 43.01
N ARG A 813 20.59 2.81 43.77
CA ARG A 813 21.82 3.36 43.24
C ARG A 813 22.93 2.28 43.20
N ILE A 814 23.50 2.09 42.03
CA ILE A 814 24.58 1.11 41.78
C ILE A 814 25.85 1.79 41.31
N ASP A 815 26.97 1.16 41.61
CA ASP A 815 28.27 1.46 41.02
C ASP A 815 28.28 0.92 39.58
N LEU A 816 28.63 1.77 38.63
CA LEU A 816 28.51 1.45 37.19
C LEU A 816 29.54 0.41 36.72
N GLN A 817 30.60 0.19 37.47
CA GLN A 817 31.67 -0.76 37.13
C GLN A 817 31.37 -2.15 37.68
N THR A 818 30.84 -2.24 38.89
CA THR A 818 30.61 -3.50 39.58
C THR A 818 29.19 -3.99 39.56
N GLY A 819 28.22 -3.10 39.24
CA GLY A 819 26.76 -3.39 39.35
C GLY A 819 26.25 -3.56 40.79
N LEU A 820 27.08 -3.33 41.82
CA LEU A 820 26.76 -3.46 43.24
C LEU A 820 26.19 -2.16 43.80
N LEU A 821 25.57 -2.21 44.97
CA LEU A 821 25.07 -1.03 45.66
C LEU A 821 26.19 -0.03 45.94
N THR A 822 25.87 1.26 45.89
CA THR A 822 26.85 2.31 46.22
C THR A 822 26.20 3.51 46.87
N ASN A 823 26.91 4.16 47.77
CA ASN A 823 26.51 5.43 48.35
C ASN A 823 27.14 6.62 47.58
N ARG A 824 27.94 6.37 46.56
CA ARG A 824 28.51 7.43 45.71
C ARG A 824 27.38 8.14 44.96
N THR A 825 27.55 9.46 44.77
CA THR A 825 26.57 10.30 44.04
C THR A 825 27.21 10.94 42.78
N ASP A 826 28.42 10.55 42.47
CA ASP A 826 29.20 11.04 41.34
C ASP A 826 28.89 10.28 40.02
N HIS A 827 29.64 10.63 38.99
CA HIS A 827 29.54 10.06 37.65
C HIS A 827 29.83 8.56 37.52
N THR A 828 30.35 7.92 38.60
CA THR A 828 30.64 6.48 38.66
C THR A 828 29.42 5.68 39.14
N SER A 829 28.33 6.34 39.47
CA SER A 829 27.09 5.73 39.96
C SER A 829 25.86 6.16 39.17
N ALA A 830 24.83 5.31 39.12
CA ALA A 830 23.52 5.65 38.59
C ALA A 830 22.41 4.86 39.30
N PHE A 831 21.18 5.29 39.15
CA PHE A 831 20.04 4.48 39.54
C PHE A 831 19.78 3.40 38.47
N GLU A 832 19.46 2.18 38.94
CA GLU A 832 19.05 1.07 38.11
C GLU A 832 17.77 0.43 38.68
N TYR A 833 16.94 -0.09 37.77
CA TYR A 833 15.69 -0.76 38.12
C TYR A 833 15.87 -2.26 38.29
N PHE A 834 15.19 -2.84 39.30
CA PHE A 834 15.24 -4.24 39.65
C PHE A 834 13.85 -4.82 39.89
N LYS A 835 13.65 -6.09 39.51
CA LYS A 835 12.49 -6.87 39.96
C LYS A 835 12.64 -7.16 41.45
N PRO A 836 11.53 -7.37 42.17
CA PRO A 836 11.60 -7.66 43.61
C PRO A 836 12.54 -8.85 43.91
N GLY A 837 13.45 -8.64 44.87
CA GLY A 837 14.39 -9.69 45.30
C GLY A 837 15.61 -9.91 44.42
N THR A 838 15.73 -9.17 43.29
CA THR A 838 16.90 -9.25 42.38
C THR A 838 17.88 -8.11 42.60
N GLU A 839 17.65 -7.21 43.53
CA GLU A 839 18.54 -6.09 43.88
C GLU A 839 19.87 -6.62 44.38
N PRO A 840 21.00 -5.97 44.05
CA PRO A 840 22.27 -6.34 44.65
C PRO A 840 22.23 -6.18 46.16
N LYS A 841 22.75 -7.17 46.90
CA LYS A 841 22.79 -7.18 48.38
C LYS A 841 24.10 -6.67 48.96
N GLN A 842 25.12 -6.54 48.09
CA GLN A 842 26.47 -6.14 48.49
C GLN A 842 26.75 -4.71 48.02
N TYR A 843 27.50 -3.98 48.81
CA TYR A 843 28.05 -2.67 48.44
C TYR A 843 29.41 -2.82 47.76
N ALA A 844 29.66 -1.96 46.80
CA ALA A 844 30.97 -1.82 46.16
C ALA A 844 31.97 -1.38 47.21
N THR A 845 33.04 -2.21 47.43
CA THR A 845 34.13 -1.88 48.35
C THR A 845 35.09 -0.91 47.68
N ALA A 846 35.62 0.04 48.46
CA ALA A 846 36.51 1.07 47.97
C ALA A 846 37.88 0.56 47.41
N ASN A 847 38.15 -0.75 47.51
CA ASN A 847 39.43 -1.37 47.20
C ASN A 847 39.48 -2.16 45.90
N ILE A 848 38.53 -2.03 44.96
CA ILE A 848 38.70 -2.60 43.62
C ILE A 848 39.40 -1.57 42.69
N GLN A 849 40.53 -1.04 43.10
CA GLN A 849 41.43 -0.23 42.23
C GLN A 849 42.43 -1.08 41.45
N GLN A 850 42.37 -2.42 41.49
CA GLN A 850 43.36 -3.29 40.84
C GLN A 850 42.73 -4.48 40.05
N ILE A 851 41.72 -4.23 39.23
CA ILE A 851 41.54 -5.01 38.00
C ILE A 851 41.54 -4.00 36.83
N SER A 852 42.54 -3.16 36.79
CA SER A 852 43.01 -2.57 35.54
C SER A 852 43.85 -3.64 34.89
N PHE A 853 43.27 -4.44 34.00
CA PHE A 853 44.07 -5.07 32.96
C PHE A 853 44.81 -3.95 32.25
N ASP A 854 46.16 -4.00 32.31
CA ASP A 854 47.02 -3.03 31.67
C ASP A 854 46.69 -2.91 30.19
N LYS A 855 45.89 -1.89 29.83
CA LYS A 855 45.61 -1.52 28.43
C LYS A 855 46.89 -1.20 27.63
N ALA A 856 48.02 -1.14 28.27
CA ALA A 856 49.33 -0.84 27.69
C ALA A 856 50.11 -2.07 27.19
N GLN A 857 49.85 -3.29 27.71
CA GLN A 857 50.52 -4.50 27.25
C GLN A 857 49.85 -5.23 26.09
N ASP A 858 48.49 -5.17 26.00
CA ASP A 858 47.77 -5.80 24.87
C ASP A 858 47.97 -5.05 23.54
N LYS A 859 48.25 -3.74 23.55
CA LYS A 859 48.59 -3.00 22.33
C LYS A 859 49.87 -3.39 21.67
N LYS A 860 50.85 -3.94 22.40
CA LYS A 860 52.11 -4.38 21.84
C LYS A 860 52.11 -5.83 21.31
N GLN A 861 51.18 -6.67 21.80
CA GLN A 861 51.04 -8.03 21.27
C GLN A 861 50.18 -8.11 20.01
N ASP A 862 49.18 -7.22 19.87
CA ASP A 862 48.38 -7.16 18.64
C ASP A 862 49.11 -6.53 17.44
N GLU A 863 50.17 -5.71 17.66
CA GLU A 863 50.96 -5.14 16.57
C GLU A 863 52.01 -6.12 16.01
N GLU A 864 52.43 -7.13 16.78
CA GLU A 864 53.40 -8.15 16.32
C GLU A 864 52.75 -9.36 15.62
N GLU A 865 51.44 -9.62 15.83
CA GLU A 865 50.72 -10.70 15.13
C GLU A 865 50.08 -10.27 13.77
N VAL A 866 50.10 -9.00 13.41
CA VAL A 866 49.57 -8.51 12.12
C VAL A 866 50.57 -8.57 10.97
N GLU A 867 51.89 -8.86 11.24
CA GLU A 867 52.91 -9.01 10.17
C GLU A 867 53.11 -10.44 9.65
N LEU A 868 52.36 -11.44 10.13
CA LEU A 868 52.52 -12.83 9.71
C LEU A 868 51.22 -13.56 9.38
N PHE A 869 50.42 -12.98 8.45
CA PHE A 869 49.47 -13.81 7.63
C PHE A 869 48.78 -12.92 6.63
#